data_21cc3c25cf0328334bdade3507f1e973
#
_entry.id   21cc3c25cf0328334bdade3507f1e973
#
_cell.length_a   1.000
_cell.length_b   1.000
_cell.length_c   1.000
_cell.angle_alpha   90.00
_cell.angle_beta   90.00
_cell.angle_gamma   90.00
#
_symmetry.space_group_name_H-M   'P 1'
#
loop_
_entity.id
_entity.type
_entity.pdbx_description
1 polymer ?
#
loop_
_entity_poly.entity_id
_entity_poly.type
_entity_poly.pdbx_seq_one_letter_code
_entity_poly.pdbx_strand_id
1 'polypeptide(L)'
;LSVNHDYFETDGHPLAVVGTTYMSSEVQRLFFEHPNVFMWNQDLGQIHDAGLNMIRTGWWTGWDKFCDENGQPYERTLRTLEAYLMTARKYGLPVQFNFFAFLPDVLGGNNAFLDPAAVRRQQTLISAVVSRFHDVPFLAWDLINEPSFSQHLWTMRPNGDPIELAAWNEWLDKRYPDRVKLAAMWNVPPQSLAGTISLPSEMEFSPRGMYVGVNSLRVNDYILFAQESFAQWARTMRATIRVTGSQQLVTVGQDEGGIQDRLSPAFWGSSVDFTTNHSWWQNDYILWDSLAAKQPGEAMLIQETGLQRELNLNEIARRTPENEAALLERKVATSFIQGSGAIEWLWNTNSDMTESNETPIGAVRTDYTEKPEATLLREFARFAPSLQEHLRDPQLPPIAIVTSQASQYSVLADFQLEAQRRAVRALTYLARLPAYLVAENQIQRLGNPRLVILPSPQALSDTAWAAVVKYVDTGGTLLITGPVERDEHWQIRHRAVELGLKAHAEPLVYHNAELKLGERRISLAFGQQQQSWLDSLHFDDGSTLREMPHGKGRIYWAVYPVELAEELQSAAELYSYVATRIDIAPPFSLLAPLPAGVLVFPTVMSDSVLYVMSSDSDEDAAINIRDQATGAALAFRLPAQHAAIAVIGKKERRVVAKYGF
;
A
#
# COMPACT_ATOMS: atom_id res chain seq x y z
N LEU A 1 -20.30 -7.68 10.59
CA LEU A 1 -18.95 -7.24 10.23
C LEU A 1 -18.90 -5.72 10.24
N SER A 2 -17.95 -5.13 10.97
CA SER A 2 -17.74 -3.69 11.09
C SER A 2 -16.24 -3.39 11.12
N VAL A 3 -15.88 -2.11 11.17
CA VAL A 3 -14.52 -1.65 11.44
C VAL A 3 -14.56 -0.68 12.61
N ASN A 4 -13.54 -0.76 13.44
CA ASN A 4 -13.24 0.21 14.47
C ASN A 4 -11.92 0.86 14.10
N HIS A 5 -11.90 2.15 13.91
CA HIS A 5 -10.74 2.97 13.50
C HIS A 5 -9.54 2.24 12.84
N ASP A 6 -9.01 1.20 13.44
CA ASP A 6 -7.78 0.52 12.98
C ASP A 6 -7.96 -0.94 12.57
N TYR A 7 -9.03 -1.59 13.04
CA TYR A 7 -9.23 -3.03 12.84
C TYR A 7 -10.66 -3.38 12.42
N PHE A 8 -10.79 -4.55 11.78
CA PHE A 8 -12.09 -5.18 11.61
C PHE A 8 -12.64 -5.69 12.93
N GLU A 9 -13.97 -5.75 13.02
CA GLU A 9 -14.70 -6.27 14.17
C GLU A 9 -15.84 -7.20 13.75
N THR A 10 -16.09 -8.18 14.58
CA THR A 10 -17.29 -9.02 14.56
C THR A 10 -17.91 -9.00 15.95
N ASP A 11 -19.20 -8.67 16.03
CA ASP A 11 -19.95 -8.61 17.30
C ASP A 11 -19.26 -7.72 18.38
N GLY A 12 -18.62 -6.63 17.92
CA GLY A 12 -17.91 -5.67 18.79
C GLY A 12 -16.56 -6.15 19.32
N HIS A 13 -16.01 -7.23 18.77
CA HIS A 13 -14.68 -7.74 19.08
C HIS A 13 -13.76 -7.60 17.86
N PRO A 14 -12.49 -7.21 18.05
CA PRO A 14 -11.53 -7.17 16.96
C PRO A 14 -11.43 -8.51 16.23
N LEU A 15 -11.22 -8.46 14.93
CA LEU A 15 -11.08 -9.63 14.07
C LEU A 15 -9.68 -9.66 13.46
N ALA A 16 -8.89 -10.66 13.82
CA ALA A 16 -7.66 -10.99 13.12
C ALA A 16 -8.02 -11.82 11.88
N VAL A 17 -7.92 -11.19 10.69
CA VAL A 17 -8.37 -11.80 9.44
C VAL A 17 -7.32 -12.79 8.94
N VAL A 18 -7.74 -14.04 8.80
CA VAL A 18 -7.05 -15.09 8.06
C VAL A 18 -8.05 -15.65 7.06
N GLY A 19 -8.04 -15.12 5.87
CA GLY A 19 -9.04 -15.39 4.85
C GLY A 19 -8.46 -16.00 3.58
N THR A 20 -9.35 -16.34 2.66
CA THR A 20 -8.99 -16.78 1.32
C THR A 20 -9.94 -16.26 0.27
N THR A 21 -9.47 -16.11 -0.95
CA THR A 21 -10.32 -15.86 -2.11
C THR A 21 -10.96 -17.15 -2.57
N TYR A 22 -12.23 -17.08 -2.89
CA TYR A 22 -12.99 -18.22 -3.39
C TYR A 22 -13.29 -18.09 -4.88
N MET A 23 -12.90 -19.12 -5.60
CA MET A 23 -13.43 -19.51 -6.90
C MET A 23 -13.74 -20.99 -6.83
N SER A 24 -14.74 -21.47 -7.58
CA SER A 24 -15.17 -22.85 -7.49
C SER A 24 -14.07 -23.83 -7.91
N SER A 25 -13.94 -24.91 -7.18
CA SER A 25 -13.06 -26.03 -7.55
C SER A 25 -13.44 -26.68 -8.90
N GLU A 26 -14.70 -26.57 -9.31
CA GLU A 26 -15.23 -27.19 -10.53
C GLU A 26 -15.05 -26.30 -11.77
N VAL A 27 -15.51 -25.04 -11.70
CA VAL A 27 -15.63 -24.14 -12.86
C VAL A 27 -14.91 -22.80 -12.66
N GLN A 28 -14.09 -22.71 -11.64
CA GLN A 28 -13.25 -21.58 -11.32
C GLN A 28 -14.06 -20.25 -11.28
N ARG A 29 -13.66 -19.22 -12.03
CA ARG A 29 -14.33 -17.89 -12.05
C ARG A 29 -15.76 -17.90 -12.60
N LEU A 30 -16.15 -18.96 -13.31
CA LEU A 30 -17.46 -19.07 -13.94
C LEU A 30 -18.58 -19.51 -12.97
N PHE A 31 -18.32 -19.71 -11.70
CA PHE A 31 -19.23 -20.36 -10.76
C PHE A 31 -20.54 -19.59 -10.48
N PHE A 32 -20.61 -18.29 -10.77
CA PHE A 32 -21.87 -17.55 -10.74
C PHE A 32 -22.67 -17.68 -12.05
N GLU A 33 -22.02 -17.99 -13.17
CA GLU A 33 -22.68 -18.32 -14.44
C GLU A 33 -23.17 -19.78 -14.46
N HIS A 34 -22.43 -20.66 -13.83
CA HIS A 34 -22.71 -22.09 -13.70
C HIS A 34 -22.82 -22.51 -12.22
N PRO A 35 -23.91 -22.05 -11.52
CA PRO A 35 -24.04 -22.27 -10.08
C PRO A 35 -24.19 -23.75 -9.72
N ASN A 36 -23.37 -24.24 -8.80
CA ASN A 36 -23.45 -25.57 -8.24
C ASN A 36 -23.36 -25.51 -6.70
N VAL A 37 -24.51 -25.43 -6.03
CA VAL A 37 -24.60 -25.30 -4.57
C VAL A 37 -23.96 -26.50 -3.85
N PHE A 38 -23.96 -27.69 -4.46
CA PHE A 38 -23.31 -28.85 -3.88
C PHE A 38 -21.78 -28.62 -3.77
N MET A 39 -21.17 -28.12 -4.85
CA MET A 39 -19.73 -27.81 -4.85
C MET A 39 -19.42 -26.67 -3.88
N TRP A 40 -20.22 -25.61 -3.86
CA TRP A 40 -20.04 -24.53 -2.89
C TRP A 40 -20.11 -25.02 -1.45
N ASN A 41 -21.04 -25.93 -1.15
CA ASN A 41 -21.16 -26.49 0.18
C ASN A 41 -19.93 -27.33 0.56
N GLN A 42 -19.34 -28.04 -0.38
CA GLN A 42 -18.11 -28.82 -0.17
C GLN A 42 -16.91 -27.88 0.04
N ASP A 43 -16.70 -26.93 -0.87
CA ASP A 43 -15.56 -26.01 -0.86
C ASP A 43 -15.59 -25.12 0.39
N LEU A 44 -16.75 -24.48 0.68
CA LEU A 44 -16.91 -23.62 1.85
C LEU A 44 -16.83 -24.40 3.17
N GLY A 45 -17.29 -25.66 3.17
CA GLY A 45 -17.08 -26.56 4.29
C GLY A 45 -15.61 -26.82 4.57
N GLN A 46 -14.81 -27.06 3.54
CA GLN A 46 -13.37 -27.25 3.69
C GLN A 46 -12.66 -25.98 4.20
N ILE A 47 -13.03 -24.79 3.70
CA ILE A 47 -12.53 -23.51 4.18
C ILE A 47 -12.87 -23.31 5.67
N HIS A 48 -14.11 -23.58 6.07
CA HIS A 48 -14.54 -23.51 7.46
C HIS A 48 -13.75 -24.49 8.35
N ASP A 49 -13.58 -25.74 7.91
CA ASP A 49 -12.85 -26.77 8.66
C ASP A 49 -11.34 -26.45 8.78
N ALA A 50 -10.83 -25.66 7.86
CA ALA A 50 -9.50 -25.06 7.97
C ALA A 50 -9.42 -23.95 9.03
N GLY A 51 -10.57 -23.43 9.50
CA GLY A 51 -10.67 -22.37 10.51
C GLY A 51 -10.54 -20.97 9.94
N LEU A 52 -10.55 -20.81 8.62
CA LEU A 52 -10.50 -19.48 8.00
C LEU A 52 -11.76 -18.68 8.35
N ASN A 53 -11.62 -17.37 8.48
CA ASN A 53 -12.64 -16.51 9.06
C ASN A 53 -13.13 -15.38 8.14
N MET A 54 -12.74 -15.39 6.87
CA MET A 54 -13.26 -14.48 5.84
C MET A 54 -13.06 -15.06 4.44
N ILE A 55 -14.05 -14.85 3.58
CA ILE A 55 -13.96 -15.16 2.17
C ILE A 55 -14.05 -13.88 1.35
N ARG A 56 -13.13 -13.72 0.40
CA ARG A 56 -13.29 -12.78 -0.70
C ARG A 56 -13.77 -13.54 -1.93
N THR A 57 -14.75 -13.00 -2.62
CA THR A 57 -15.27 -13.55 -3.86
C THR A 57 -15.94 -12.47 -4.68
N GLY A 58 -16.49 -12.79 -5.85
CA GLY A 58 -17.17 -11.80 -6.66
C GLY A 58 -17.51 -12.25 -8.07
N TRP A 59 -17.95 -11.33 -8.87
CA TRP A 59 -18.14 -11.53 -10.30
C TRP A 59 -16.81 -11.34 -11.02
N TRP A 60 -16.10 -12.47 -11.19
CA TRP A 60 -14.76 -12.50 -11.79
C TRP A 60 -14.78 -12.50 -13.33
N THR A 61 -15.98 -12.52 -13.92
CA THR A 61 -16.21 -12.38 -15.36
C THR A 61 -16.88 -11.05 -15.65
N GLY A 62 -17.12 -10.76 -16.93
CA GLY A 62 -17.77 -9.52 -17.33
C GLY A 62 -19.16 -9.35 -16.72
N TRP A 63 -19.48 -8.16 -16.22
CA TRP A 63 -20.76 -7.86 -15.58
C TRP A 63 -21.97 -7.96 -16.51
N ASP A 64 -21.77 -7.88 -17.83
CA ASP A 64 -22.78 -8.12 -18.86
C ASP A 64 -23.44 -9.51 -18.76
N LYS A 65 -22.78 -10.46 -18.10
CA LYS A 65 -23.33 -11.79 -17.81
C LYS A 65 -24.41 -11.76 -16.71
N PHE A 66 -24.41 -10.73 -15.89
CA PHE A 66 -25.17 -10.65 -14.64
C PHE A 66 -26.31 -9.62 -14.70
N CYS A 67 -26.31 -8.71 -15.67
CA CYS A 67 -27.30 -7.66 -15.84
C CYS A 67 -27.61 -7.38 -17.32
N ASP A 68 -28.66 -6.59 -17.55
CA ASP A 68 -29.00 -6.10 -18.88
C ASP A 68 -28.15 -4.86 -19.29
N GLU A 69 -28.40 -4.33 -20.47
CA GLU A 69 -27.75 -3.14 -21.03
C GLU A 69 -27.94 -1.86 -20.20
N ASN A 70 -28.93 -1.83 -19.31
CA ASN A 70 -29.21 -0.71 -18.42
C ASN A 70 -28.58 -0.90 -17.02
N GLY A 71 -27.91 -2.02 -16.79
CA GLY A 71 -27.34 -2.39 -15.50
C GLY A 71 -28.34 -3.05 -14.55
N GLN A 72 -29.57 -3.40 -15.01
CA GLN A 72 -30.53 -4.09 -14.16
C GLN A 72 -30.14 -5.57 -14.03
N PRO A 73 -29.85 -6.08 -12.79
CA PRO A 73 -29.45 -7.46 -12.62
C PRO A 73 -30.58 -8.43 -12.97
N TYR A 74 -30.22 -9.55 -13.59
CA TYR A 74 -31.20 -10.62 -13.84
C TYR A 74 -31.61 -11.26 -12.51
N GLU A 75 -32.88 -11.64 -12.39
CA GLU A 75 -33.39 -12.33 -11.18
C GLU A 75 -32.61 -13.62 -10.88
N ARG A 76 -32.18 -14.35 -11.91
CA ARG A 76 -31.30 -15.52 -11.74
C ARG A 76 -30.00 -15.17 -11.03
N THR A 77 -29.39 -14.01 -11.36
CA THR A 77 -28.17 -13.51 -10.75
C THR A 77 -28.34 -13.25 -9.26
N LEU A 78 -29.43 -12.56 -8.90
CA LEU A 78 -29.76 -12.28 -7.50
C LEU A 78 -30.01 -13.57 -6.70
N ARG A 79 -30.75 -14.53 -7.26
CA ARG A 79 -30.98 -15.85 -6.62
C ARG A 79 -29.70 -16.66 -6.49
N THR A 80 -28.79 -16.59 -7.47
CA THR A 80 -27.49 -17.26 -7.40
C THR A 80 -26.65 -16.68 -6.26
N LEU A 81 -26.59 -15.35 -6.15
CA LEU A 81 -25.89 -14.69 -5.04
C LEU A 81 -26.54 -15.02 -3.69
N GLU A 82 -27.88 -15.02 -3.61
CA GLU A 82 -28.60 -15.41 -2.40
C GLU A 82 -28.24 -16.83 -1.94
N ALA A 83 -28.24 -17.81 -2.86
CA ALA A 83 -27.87 -19.18 -2.58
C ALA A 83 -26.39 -19.30 -2.10
N TYR A 84 -25.49 -18.53 -2.70
CA TYR A 84 -24.09 -18.47 -2.26
C TYR A 84 -23.98 -17.91 -0.82
N LEU A 85 -24.63 -16.77 -0.54
CA LEU A 85 -24.63 -16.14 0.78
C LEU A 85 -25.28 -17.04 1.84
N MET A 86 -26.33 -17.77 1.49
CA MET A 86 -26.92 -18.76 2.39
C MET A 86 -25.96 -19.90 2.72
N THR A 87 -25.16 -20.34 1.74
CA THR A 87 -24.12 -21.34 1.94
C THR A 87 -22.99 -20.80 2.84
N ALA A 88 -22.52 -19.59 2.59
CA ALA A 88 -21.52 -18.94 3.44
C ALA A 88 -22.02 -18.76 4.89
N ARG A 89 -23.30 -18.33 5.06
CA ARG A 89 -23.93 -18.23 6.38
C ARG A 89 -23.99 -19.55 7.13
N LYS A 90 -24.26 -20.65 6.43
CA LYS A 90 -24.29 -22.00 7.02
C LYS A 90 -22.97 -22.32 7.71
N TYR A 91 -21.86 -21.87 7.17
CA TYR A 91 -20.50 -22.07 7.69
C TYR A 91 -20.00 -20.90 8.54
N GLY A 92 -20.81 -19.87 8.79
CA GLY A 92 -20.41 -18.72 9.59
C GLY A 92 -19.27 -17.88 8.96
N LEU A 93 -19.17 -17.87 7.63
CA LEU A 93 -18.09 -17.21 6.89
C LEU A 93 -18.53 -15.82 6.43
N PRO A 94 -17.95 -14.73 6.95
CA PRO A 94 -18.08 -13.39 6.38
C PRO A 94 -17.61 -13.36 4.92
N VAL A 95 -18.31 -12.58 4.10
CA VAL A 95 -18.05 -12.47 2.67
C VAL A 95 -17.73 -11.05 2.29
N GLN A 96 -16.62 -10.85 1.61
CA GLN A 96 -16.27 -9.64 0.89
C GLN A 96 -16.54 -9.88 -0.60
N PHE A 97 -17.55 -9.20 -1.15
CA PHE A 97 -18.04 -9.44 -2.51
C PHE A 97 -17.61 -8.34 -3.46
N ASN A 98 -16.89 -8.72 -4.51
CA ASN A 98 -16.41 -7.84 -5.58
C ASN A 98 -17.47 -7.70 -6.69
N PHE A 99 -17.82 -6.44 -7.05
CA PHE A 99 -18.77 -6.17 -8.13
C PHE A 99 -18.13 -6.26 -9.52
N PHE A 100 -16.91 -5.73 -9.68
CA PHE A 100 -16.25 -5.63 -10.97
C PHE A 100 -14.85 -6.23 -10.91
N ALA A 101 -14.51 -7.13 -11.86
CA ALA A 101 -13.24 -7.86 -11.85
C ALA A 101 -12.04 -6.90 -11.97
N PHE A 102 -12.03 -6.07 -13.00
CA PHE A 102 -10.97 -5.07 -13.23
C PHE A 102 -11.60 -3.73 -13.61
N LEU A 103 -11.42 -3.29 -14.85
CA LEU A 103 -12.17 -2.20 -15.39
C LEU A 103 -13.59 -2.70 -15.69
N PRO A 104 -14.66 -2.05 -15.20
CA PRO A 104 -16.01 -2.48 -15.54
C PRO A 104 -16.19 -2.48 -17.04
N ASP A 105 -16.69 -3.58 -17.60
CA ASP A 105 -17.09 -3.63 -19.00
C ASP A 105 -18.14 -2.56 -19.25
N VAL A 106 -17.82 -1.59 -20.07
CA VAL A 106 -18.66 -0.44 -20.29
C VAL A 106 -19.57 -0.71 -21.46
N LEU A 107 -20.82 -0.93 -21.21
CA LEU A 107 -21.81 -1.07 -22.25
C LEU A 107 -21.92 0.23 -23.05
N GLY A 108 -21.16 0.31 -24.13
CA GLY A 108 -21.15 1.42 -25.06
C GLY A 108 -20.41 2.68 -24.61
N GLY A 109 -19.57 2.62 -23.57
CA GLY A 109 -18.72 3.74 -23.14
C GLY A 109 -17.23 3.44 -23.27
N ASN A 110 -16.43 4.47 -23.41
CA ASN A 110 -14.97 4.34 -23.52
C ASN A 110 -14.26 4.58 -22.19
N ASN A 111 -14.99 5.03 -21.16
CA ASN A 111 -14.41 5.35 -19.84
C ASN A 111 -15.38 4.99 -18.71
N ALA A 112 -15.06 3.94 -17.98
CA ALA A 112 -15.91 3.39 -16.93
C ALA A 112 -16.12 4.33 -15.74
N PHE A 113 -15.18 5.24 -15.48
CA PHE A 113 -15.20 6.13 -14.31
C PHE A 113 -15.73 7.53 -14.62
N LEU A 114 -15.62 7.98 -15.87
CA LEU A 114 -15.93 9.35 -16.29
C LEU A 114 -17.23 9.43 -17.13
N ASP A 115 -17.57 8.38 -17.91
CA ASP A 115 -18.79 8.37 -18.71
C ASP A 115 -20.03 8.36 -17.82
N PRO A 116 -20.87 9.44 -17.81
CA PRO A 116 -22.05 9.49 -16.97
C PRO A 116 -23.06 8.39 -17.26
N ALA A 117 -23.11 7.86 -18.50
CA ALA A 117 -24.01 6.76 -18.85
C ALA A 117 -23.50 5.43 -18.26
N ALA A 118 -22.19 5.18 -18.35
CA ALA A 118 -21.56 4.01 -17.74
C ALA A 118 -21.71 4.04 -16.21
N VAL A 119 -21.42 5.16 -15.57
CA VAL A 119 -21.57 5.36 -14.13
C VAL A 119 -23.02 5.11 -13.68
N ARG A 120 -24.01 5.63 -14.40
CA ARG A 120 -25.44 5.36 -14.06
C ARG A 120 -25.81 3.87 -14.14
N ARG A 121 -25.30 3.13 -15.14
CA ARG A 121 -25.53 1.69 -15.24
C ARG A 121 -24.90 0.92 -14.08
N GLN A 122 -23.70 1.28 -13.68
CA GLN A 122 -23.03 0.73 -12.50
C GLN A 122 -23.82 1.02 -11.22
N GLN A 123 -24.33 2.25 -11.06
CA GLN A 123 -25.19 2.62 -9.94
C GLN A 123 -26.50 1.81 -9.91
N THR A 124 -27.10 1.56 -11.08
CA THR A 124 -28.31 0.73 -11.18
C THR A 124 -28.03 -0.69 -10.68
N LEU A 125 -26.94 -1.31 -11.16
CA LEU A 125 -26.55 -2.64 -10.74
C LEU A 125 -26.28 -2.72 -9.23
N ILE A 126 -25.41 -1.85 -8.73
CA ILE A 126 -25.05 -1.80 -7.31
C ILE A 126 -26.28 -1.55 -6.44
N SER A 127 -27.12 -0.57 -6.79
CA SER A 127 -28.33 -0.25 -6.01
C SER A 127 -29.29 -1.43 -5.94
N ALA A 128 -29.55 -2.12 -7.05
CA ALA A 128 -30.47 -3.25 -7.09
C ALA A 128 -29.93 -4.46 -6.28
N VAL A 129 -28.64 -4.77 -6.42
CA VAL A 129 -28.01 -5.86 -5.65
C VAL A 129 -27.99 -5.54 -4.16
N VAL A 130 -27.53 -4.35 -3.79
CA VAL A 130 -27.44 -3.97 -2.37
C VAL A 130 -28.82 -3.87 -1.74
N SER A 131 -29.83 -3.35 -2.44
CA SER A 131 -31.22 -3.32 -1.93
C SER A 131 -31.76 -4.72 -1.61
N ARG A 132 -31.33 -5.75 -2.34
CA ARG A 132 -31.71 -7.16 -2.08
C ARG A 132 -31.01 -7.72 -0.83
N PHE A 133 -29.79 -7.28 -0.53
CA PHE A 133 -28.91 -7.89 0.48
C PHE A 133 -28.47 -6.92 1.58
N HIS A 134 -29.09 -5.75 1.71
CA HIS A 134 -28.69 -4.69 2.64
C HIS A 134 -28.72 -5.08 4.12
N ASP A 135 -29.50 -6.10 4.46
CA ASP A 135 -29.68 -6.63 5.82
C ASP A 135 -28.80 -7.85 6.14
N VAL A 136 -27.90 -8.25 5.22
CA VAL A 136 -26.96 -9.37 5.46
C VAL A 136 -25.77 -8.87 6.26
N PRO A 137 -25.65 -9.19 7.58
CA PRO A 137 -24.70 -8.51 8.47
C PRO A 137 -23.24 -8.94 8.30
N PHE A 138 -23.00 -10.06 7.61
CA PHE A 138 -21.67 -10.63 7.38
C PHE A 138 -21.12 -10.33 5.97
N LEU A 139 -21.76 -9.42 5.23
CA LEU A 139 -21.41 -9.05 3.86
C LEU A 139 -20.72 -7.68 3.84
N ALA A 140 -19.63 -7.57 3.10
CA ALA A 140 -18.94 -6.35 2.74
C ALA A 140 -18.81 -6.25 1.22
N TRP A 141 -18.71 -5.04 0.69
CA TRP A 141 -18.66 -4.77 -0.74
C TRP A 141 -17.28 -4.30 -1.15
N ASP A 142 -16.71 -4.95 -2.14
CA ASP A 142 -15.53 -4.54 -2.88
C ASP A 142 -16.00 -3.97 -4.23
N LEU A 143 -15.77 -2.70 -4.45
CA LEU A 143 -16.30 -2.00 -5.62
C LEU A 143 -15.70 -2.53 -6.92
N ILE A 144 -14.39 -2.79 -6.93
CA ILE A 144 -13.66 -3.21 -8.11
C ILE A 144 -12.34 -3.86 -7.72
N ASN A 145 -11.94 -4.91 -8.44
CA ASN A 145 -10.64 -5.56 -8.32
C ASN A 145 -9.61 -4.85 -9.18
N GLU A 146 -8.48 -4.47 -8.57
CA GLU A 146 -7.28 -3.94 -9.22
C GLU A 146 -7.56 -2.89 -10.30
N PRO A 147 -8.20 -1.77 -9.93
CA PRO A 147 -8.65 -0.78 -10.89
C PRO A 147 -7.48 -0.14 -11.64
N SER A 148 -7.68 0.04 -12.94
CA SER A 148 -6.83 0.88 -13.78
C SER A 148 -7.63 2.08 -14.27
N PHE A 149 -7.05 3.27 -14.29
CA PHE A 149 -7.75 4.44 -14.82
C PHE A 149 -7.87 4.41 -16.35
N SER A 150 -6.97 3.70 -17.00
CA SER A 150 -6.99 3.48 -18.47
C SER A 150 -7.59 2.12 -18.82
N GLN A 151 -7.87 1.91 -20.13
CA GLN A 151 -8.26 0.60 -20.67
C GLN A 151 -7.12 -0.43 -20.62
N HIS A 152 -5.88 0.02 -20.44
CA HIS A 152 -4.74 -0.86 -20.23
C HIS A 152 -4.64 -1.19 -18.75
N LEU A 153 -4.65 -2.48 -18.41
CA LEU A 153 -4.53 -2.93 -17.05
C LEU A 153 -3.25 -2.41 -16.39
N TRP A 154 -3.39 -2.05 -15.11
CA TRP A 154 -2.30 -1.62 -14.23
C TRP A 154 -1.53 -0.39 -14.70
N THR A 155 -2.21 0.53 -15.38
CA THR A 155 -1.61 1.81 -15.80
C THR A 155 -2.50 3.01 -15.49
N MET A 156 -1.91 4.19 -15.46
CA MET A 156 -2.57 5.49 -15.48
C MET A 156 -2.11 6.27 -16.70
N ARG A 157 -2.49 5.79 -17.89
CA ARG A 157 -2.22 6.46 -19.17
C ARG A 157 -3.53 6.97 -19.77
N PRO A 158 -3.53 8.06 -20.51
CA PRO A 158 -4.72 8.54 -21.19
C PRO A 158 -5.29 7.50 -22.16
N ASN A 159 -6.61 7.30 -22.12
CA ASN A 159 -7.32 6.54 -23.15
C ASN A 159 -7.45 7.33 -24.47
N GLY A 160 -7.41 8.66 -24.37
CA GLY A 160 -7.57 9.56 -25.50
C GLY A 160 -9.01 9.69 -26.01
N ASP A 161 -10.00 9.26 -25.24
CA ASP A 161 -11.40 9.37 -25.60
C ASP A 161 -11.96 10.79 -25.38
N PRO A 162 -13.04 11.18 -26.09
CA PRO A 162 -13.60 12.53 -25.96
C PRO A 162 -14.14 12.87 -24.57
N ILE A 163 -14.61 11.89 -23.80
CA ILE A 163 -15.14 12.09 -22.45
C ILE A 163 -14.00 12.43 -21.51
N GLU A 164 -12.92 11.67 -21.57
CA GLU A 164 -11.70 11.94 -20.80
C GLU A 164 -11.13 13.32 -21.12
N LEU A 165 -11.03 13.66 -22.41
CA LEU A 165 -10.53 14.97 -22.84
C LEU A 165 -11.40 16.13 -22.29
N ALA A 166 -12.72 15.96 -22.29
CA ALA A 166 -13.63 16.96 -21.74
C ALA A 166 -13.47 17.08 -20.22
N ALA A 167 -13.42 15.96 -19.51
CA ALA A 167 -13.25 15.92 -18.06
C ALA A 167 -11.88 16.48 -17.63
N TRP A 168 -10.82 16.19 -18.37
CA TRP A 168 -9.48 16.76 -18.18
C TRP A 168 -9.51 18.29 -18.26
N ASN A 169 -10.12 18.85 -19.29
CA ASN A 169 -10.21 20.30 -19.45
C ASN A 169 -11.07 20.94 -18.36
N GLU A 170 -12.19 20.32 -17.97
CA GLU A 170 -13.03 20.78 -16.85
C GLU A 170 -12.24 20.79 -15.54
N TRP A 171 -11.45 19.74 -15.26
CA TRP A 171 -10.60 19.65 -14.08
C TRP A 171 -9.51 20.74 -14.07
N LEU A 172 -8.87 20.98 -15.22
CA LEU A 172 -7.88 22.05 -15.37
C LEU A 172 -8.50 23.45 -15.14
N ASP A 173 -9.69 23.72 -15.69
CA ASP A 173 -10.37 24.99 -15.50
C ASP A 173 -10.73 25.28 -14.04
N LYS A 174 -11.15 24.24 -13.31
CA LYS A 174 -11.45 24.34 -11.87
C LYS A 174 -10.20 24.54 -11.03
N ARG A 175 -9.13 23.82 -11.33
CA ARG A 175 -7.90 23.83 -10.54
C ARG A 175 -7.01 25.03 -10.88
N TYR A 176 -6.94 25.39 -12.15
CA TYR A 176 -6.07 26.43 -12.70
C TYR A 176 -6.86 27.43 -13.55
N PRO A 177 -7.67 28.30 -12.94
CA PRO A 177 -8.47 29.27 -13.69
C PRO A 177 -7.60 30.29 -14.44
N ASP A 178 -6.35 30.50 -14.03
CA ASP A 178 -5.37 31.36 -14.69
C ASP A 178 -4.47 30.55 -15.62
N ARG A 179 -4.82 30.51 -16.90
CA ARG A 179 -4.07 29.80 -17.95
C ARG A 179 -2.65 30.33 -18.16
N VAL A 180 -2.39 31.59 -17.85
CA VAL A 180 -1.03 32.16 -17.98
C VAL A 180 -0.13 31.60 -16.87
N LYS A 181 -0.65 31.47 -15.64
CA LYS A 181 0.08 30.80 -14.56
C LYS A 181 0.30 29.32 -14.87
N LEU A 182 -0.71 28.61 -15.36
CA LEU A 182 -0.56 27.20 -15.75
C LEU A 182 0.52 27.03 -16.84
N ALA A 183 0.54 27.90 -17.84
CA ALA A 183 1.57 27.88 -18.87
C ALA A 183 2.99 28.08 -18.30
N ALA A 184 3.14 28.97 -17.33
CA ALA A 184 4.40 29.16 -16.62
C ALA A 184 4.79 27.93 -15.80
N MET A 185 3.84 27.29 -15.11
CA MET A 185 4.07 26.07 -14.33
C MET A 185 4.52 24.89 -15.23
N TRP A 186 3.93 24.77 -16.40
CA TRP A 186 4.31 23.73 -17.38
C TRP A 186 5.48 24.13 -18.28
N ASN A 187 6.01 25.32 -18.14
CA ASN A 187 7.09 25.85 -18.99
C ASN A 187 6.72 25.79 -20.48
N VAL A 188 5.53 26.25 -20.83
CA VAL A 188 5.02 26.29 -22.21
C VAL A 188 4.55 27.69 -22.56
N PRO A 189 4.52 28.08 -23.85
CA PRO A 189 3.96 29.36 -24.26
C PRO A 189 2.46 29.44 -23.91
N PRO A 190 1.95 30.57 -23.35
CA PRO A 190 0.52 30.70 -23.01
C PRO A 190 -0.43 30.40 -24.17
N GLN A 191 -0.01 30.69 -25.40
CA GLN A 191 -0.81 30.43 -26.60
C GLN A 191 -1.04 28.93 -26.86
N SER A 192 -0.16 28.05 -26.37
CA SER A 192 -0.33 26.58 -26.48
C SER A 192 -1.49 26.05 -25.61
N LEU A 193 -1.93 26.83 -24.63
CA LEU A 193 -3.06 26.50 -23.76
C LEU A 193 -4.37 27.22 -24.16
N ALA A 194 -4.40 27.84 -25.33
CA ALA A 194 -5.62 28.44 -25.89
C ALA A 194 -6.56 27.33 -26.40
N GLY A 195 -7.83 27.38 -25.97
CA GLY A 195 -8.84 26.38 -26.35
C GLY A 195 -8.70 25.06 -25.55
N THR A 196 -8.98 23.95 -26.23
CA THR A 196 -8.93 22.61 -25.63
C THR A 196 -7.49 22.15 -25.47
N ILE A 197 -7.12 21.80 -24.25
CA ILE A 197 -5.79 21.29 -23.91
C ILE A 197 -5.81 19.76 -24.12
N SER A 198 -4.89 19.26 -24.95
CA SER A 198 -4.75 17.83 -25.21
C SER A 198 -4.34 17.04 -23.95
N LEU A 199 -4.69 15.77 -23.92
CA LEU A 199 -4.16 14.83 -22.95
C LEU A 199 -2.65 14.63 -23.15
N PRO A 200 -1.87 14.28 -22.09
CA PRO A 200 -0.47 13.95 -22.24
C PRO A 200 -0.26 12.76 -23.16
N SER A 201 0.80 12.80 -23.95
CA SER A 201 1.21 11.68 -24.80
C SER A 201 2.00 10.63 -24.02
N GLU A 202 2.06 9.41 -24.52
CA GLU A 202 2.84 8.31 -23.91
C GLU A 202 4.32 8.68 -23.68
N MET A 203 4.91 9.46 -24.60
CA MET A 203 6.30 9.89 -24.48
C MET A 203 6.56 10.82 -23.30
N GLU A 204 5.54 11.55 -22.84
CA GLU A 204 5.66 12.47 -21.68
C GLU A 204 5.78 11.71 -20.34
N PHE A 205 5.29 10.47 -20.26
CA PHE A 205 5.44 9.61 -19.08
C PHE A 205 6.78 8.88 -19.03
N SER A 206 7.59 8.97 -20.06
CA SER A 206 8.84 8.24 -20.19
C SER A 206 10.04 9.12 -19.92
N PRO A 207 11.02 8.68 -19.09
CA PRO A 207 12.31 9.37 -18.97
C PRO A 207 12.99 9.54 -20.33
N ARG A 208 12.76 8.63 -21.26
CA ARG A 208 13.28 8.70 -22.63
C ARG A 208 12.80 9.96 -23.37
N GLY A 209 11.59 10.46 -23.08
CA GLY A 209 11.06 11.68 -23.67
C GLY A 209 11.94 12.90 -23.41
N MET A 210 12.58 12.97 -22.24
CA MET A 210 13.46 14.08 -21.88
C MET A 210 14.68 14.18 -22.81
N TYR A 211 15.23 13.05 -23.29
CA TYR A 211 16.36 13.05 -24.24
C TYR A 211 16.02 13.60 -25.62
N VAL A 212 14.74 13.56 -25.99
CA VAL A 212 14.26 14.10 -27.27
C VAL A 212 13.51 15.43 -27.11
N GLY A 213 13.61 16.04 -25.95
CA GLY A 213 13.06 17.37 -25.67
C GLY A 213 11.54 17.40 -25.45
N VAL A 214 10.93 16.29 -25.07
CA VAL A 214 9.51 16.25 -24.72
C VAL A 214 9.33 16.78 -23.29
N ASN A 215 8.39 17.72 -23.12
CA ASN A 215 8.06 18.31 -21.81
C ASN A 215 7.11 17.41 -21.05
N SER A 216 7.53 16.91 -19.89
CA SER A 216 6.78 15.99 -19.02
C SER A 216 6.12 16.65 -17.80
N LEU A 217 6.17 17.99 -17.68
CA LEU A 217 5.72 18.69 -16.45
C LEU A 217 4.22 18.55 -16.16
N ARG A 218 3.39 18.35 -17.19
CA ARG A 218 1.93 18.16 -17.01
C ARG A 218 1.53 16.75 -16.62
N VAL A 219 2.47 15.80 -16.60
CA VAL A 219 2.20 14.40 -16.18
C VAL A 219 1.71 14.33 -14.75
N ASN A 220 2.33 15.09 -13.84
CA ASN A 220 1.87 15.19 -12.44
C ASN A 220 0.39 15.58 -12.35
N ASP A 221 -0.02 16.61 -13.10
CA ASP A 221 -1.42 17.06 -13.09
C ASP A 221 -2.38 16.02 -13.67
N TYR A 222 -1.95 15.30 -14.72
CA TYR A 222 -2.77 14.22 -15.26
C TYR A 222 -2.94 13.05 -14.29
N ILE A 223 -1.88 12.64 -13.61
CA ILE A 223 -1.96 11.60 -12.58
C ILE A 223 -2.86 12.06 -11.42
N LEU A 224 -2.75 13.31 -10.97
CA LEU A 224 -3.67 13.87 -9.98
C LEU A 224 -5.12 13.87 -10.46
N PHE A 225 -5.37 14.26 -11.72
CA PHE A 225 -6.70 14.18 -12.33
C PHE A 225 -7.26 12.75 -12.28
N ALA A 226 -6.46 11.76 -12.65
CA ALA A 226 -6.85 10.36 -12.62
C ALA A 226 -7.18 9.87 -11.20
N GLN A 227 -6.32 10.19 -10.23
CA GLN A 227 -6.50 9.84 -8.82
C GLN A 227 -7.78 10.48 -8.22
N GLU A 228 -7.98 11.78 -8.43
CA GLU A 228 -9.14 12.51 -7.92
C GLU A 228 -10.45 12.05 -8.59
N SER A 229 -10.40 11.76 -9.89
CA SER A 229 -11.55 11.26 -10.65
C SER A 229 -11.98 9.87 -10.16
N PHE A 230 -11.04 8.97 -9.95
CA PHE A 230 -11.33 7.65 -9.40
C PHE A 230 -11.85 7.74 -7.95
N ALA A 231 -11.25 8.57 -7.11
CA ALA A 231 -11.74 8.79 -5.75
C ALA A 231 -13.18 9.32 -5.74
N GLN A 232 -13.52 10.21 -6.70
CA GLN A 232 -14.90 10.70 -6.87
C GLN A 232 -15.85 9.58 -7.33
N TRP A 233 -15.41 8.70 -8.23
CA TRP A 233 -16.18 7.52 -8.63
C TRP A 233 -16.45 6.60 -7.44
N ALA A 234 -15.43 6.24 -6.66
CA ALA A 234 -15.59 5.39 -5.48
C ALA A 234 -16.56 6.01 -4.46
N ARG A 235 -16.48 7.32 -4.23
CA ARG A 235 -17.42 8.07 -3.39
C ARG A 235 -18.85 7.99 -3.91
N THR A 236 -19.04 8.10 -5.22
CA THR A 236 -20.33 8.01 -5.88
C THR A 236 -20.94 6.61 -5.71
N MET A 237 -20.13 5.56 -5.89
CA MET A 237 -20.61 4.17 -5.71
C MET A 237 -20.94 3.88 -4.24
N ARG A 238 -20.12 4.33 -3.29
CA ARG A 238 -20.43 4.22 -1.85
C ARG A 238 -21.73 4.97 -1.50
N ALA A 239 -21.93 6.18 -2.02
CA ALA A 239 -23.15 6.94 -1.80
C ALA A 239 -24.37 6.20 -2.35
N THR A 240 -24.26 5.54 -3.51
CA THR A 240 -25.30 4.69 -4.09
C THR A 240 -25.67 3.54 -3.14
N ILE A 241 -24.69 2.89 -2.54
CA ILE A 241 -24.90 1.84 -1.53
C ILE A 241 -25.64 2.43 -0.31
N ARG A 242 -25.21 3.57 0.21
CA ARG A 242 -25.83 4.20 1.39
C ARG A 242 -27.28 4.63 1.19
N VAL A 243 -27.66 5.04 -0.02
CA VAL A 243 -29.06 5.42 -0.37
C VAL A 243 -30.01 4.22 -0.24
N THR A 244 -29.55 2.98 -0.38
CA THR A 244 -30.37 1.76 -0.15
C THR A 244 -30.68 1.50 1.33
N GLY A 245 -30.08 2.26 2.25
CA GLY A 245 -30.15 2.04 3.71
C GLY A 245 -29.04 1.14 4.26
N SER A 246 -28.21 0.54 3.39
CA SER A 246 -27.15 -0.36 3.80
C SER A 246 -26.04 0.36 4.58
N GLN A 247 -25.61 -0.27 5.68
CA GLN A 247 -24.44 0.11 6.48
C GLN A 247 -23.27 -0.87 6.28
N GLN A 248 -23.38 -1.80 5.36
CA GLN A 248 -22.31 -2.76 5.06
C GLN A 248 -21.05 -2.04 4.62
N LEU A 249 -19.88 -2.61 4.97
CA LEU A 249 -18.59 -2.04 4.65
C LEU A 249 -18.35 -1.99 3.14
N VAL A 250 -17.68 -0.94 2.69
CA VAL A 250 -17.34 -0.71 1.28
C VAL A 250 -15.86 -0.43 1.15
N THR A 251 -15.22 -1.05 0.17
CA THR A 251 -13.80 -0.81 -0.16
C THR A 251 -13.55 -0.86 -1.67
N VAL A 252 -12.29 -0.74 -2.04
CA VAL A 252 -11.73 -0.95 -3.39
C VAL A 252 -10.63 -1.99 -3.28
N GLY A 253 -10.60 -2.98 -4.14
CA GLY A 253 -9.54 -3.98 -4.23
C GLY A 253 -8.30 -3.41 -4.92
N GLN A 254 -7.43 -2.75 -4.17
CA GLN A 254 -6.29 -2.01 -4.70
C GLN A 254 -5.09 -2.91 -4.96
N ASP A 255 -4.49 -2.83 -6.16
CA ASP A 255 -3.23 -3.46 -6.51
C ASP A 255 -2.06 -2.49 -6.32
N GLU A 256 -1.09 -2.84 -5.49
CA GLU A 256 0.17 -2.10 -5.26
C GLU A 256 -0.01 -0.56 -5.17
N GLY A 257 -0.97 -0.10 -4.38
CA GLY A 257 -1.47 1.29 -4.39
C GLY A 257 -0.51 2.41 -4.02
N GLY A 258 0.75 2.10 -3.82
CA GLY A 258 1.79 3.09 -3.51
C GLY A 258 2.68 3.47 -4.68
N ILE A 259 2.47 2.95 -5.89
CA ILE A 259 3.31 3.21 -7.06
C ILE A 259 2.66 4.16 -8.07
N GLN A 260 3.47 4.73 -8.97
CA GLN A 260 3.05 5.78 -9.91
C GLN A 260 1.89 5.36 -10.81
N ASP A 261 1.94 4.16 -11.34
CA ASP A 261 0.98 3.67 -12.35
C ASP A 261 -0.30 3.06 -11.72
N ARG A 262 -0.46 3.16 -10.40
CA ARG A 262 -1.62 2.64 -9.67
C ARG A 262 -2.44 3.75 -9.02
N LEU A 263 -3.73 3.49 -8.92
CA LEU A 263 -4.62 4.30 -8.10
C LEU A 263 -4.26 4.09 -6.62
N SER A 264 -4.15 5.18 -5.86
CA SER A 264 -3.58 5.12 -4.51
C SER A 264 -4.64 5.24 -3.40
N PRO A 265 -4.56 4.40 -2.37
CA PRO A 265 -5.38 4.55 -1.16
C PRO A 265 -5.28 5.94 -0.53
N ALA A 266 -4.17 6.66 -0.73
CA ALA A 266 -4.01 8.03 -0.27
C ALA A 266 -5.02 9.01 -0.89
N PHE A 267 -5.66 8.68 -2.01
CA PHE A 267 -6.70 9.51 -2.64
C PHE A 267 -8.10 8.95 -2.40
N TRP A 268 -8.31 7.65 -2.61
CA TRP A 268 -9.64 7.07 -2.52
C TRP A 268 -10.00 6.55 -1.13
N GLY A 269 -9.05 6.35 -0.21
CA GLY A 269 -9.30 5.76 1.11
C GLY A 269 -10.42 6.45 1.88
N SER A 270 -10.43 7.79 1.91
CA SER A 270 -11.51 8.58 2.54
C SER A 270 -12.89 8.45 1.85
N SER A 271 -12.96 7.84 0.68
CA SER A 271 -14.21 7.62 -0.07
C SER A 271 -14.90 6.30 0.27
N VAL A 272 -14.26 5.44 1.06
CA VAL A 272 -14.72 4.10 1.45
C VAL A 272 -14.68 3.92 2.98
N ASP A 273 -14.86 2.71 3.49
CA ASP A 273 -14.92 2.45 4.94
C ASP A 273 -13.60 1.86 5.48
N PHE A 274 -12.79 1.26 4.64
CA PHE A 274 -11.46 0.75 4.98
C PHE A 274 -10.59 0.68 3.72
N THR A 275 -9.29 0.73 3.92
CA THR A 275 -8.32 0.62 2.82
C THR A 275 -7.87 -0.82 2.63
N THR A 276 -7.43 -1.12 1.41
CA THR A 276 -6.87 -2.42 1.05
C THR A 276 -5.60 -2.25 0.24
N ASN A 277 -4.84 -3.32 0.16
CA ASN A 277 -3.79 -3.48 -0.83
C ASN A 277 -3.68 -4.95 -1.24
N HIS A 278 -3.36 -5.18 -2.51
CA HIS A 278 -2.92 -6.47 -3.02
C HIS A 278 -1.39 -6.46 -3.06
N SER A 279 -0.75 -7.44 -2.47
CA SER A 279 0.70 -7.51 -2.39
C SER A 279 1.18 -8.90 -2.77
N TRP A 280 1.83 -9.00 -3.93
CA TRP A 280 2.16 -10.28 -4.54
C TRP A 280 3.63 -10.69 -4.39
N TRP A 281 4.54 -9.72 -4.33
CA TRP A 281 5.96 -9.96 -4.48
C TRP A 281 6.66 -10.36 -3.18
N GLN A 282 7.85 -9.84 -2.92
CA GLN A 282 8.66 -10.18 -1.76
C GLN A 282 8.06 -9.61 -0.45
N ASN A 283 8.37 -10.20 0.68
CA ASN A 283 7.80 -9.80 1.98
C ASN A 283 8.16 -8.38 2.44
N ASP A 284 9.30 -7.83 2.04
CA ASP A 284 9.63 -6.44 2.32
C ASP A 284 8.80 -5.46 1.48
N TYR A 285 8.30 -5.87 0.32
CA TYR A 285 7.28 -5.12 -0.41
C TYR A 285 5.96 -5.11 0.35
N ILE A 286 5.52 -6.23 0.93
CA ILE A 286 4.28 -6.25 1.69
C ILE A 286 4.36 -5.37 2.95
N LEU A 287 5.54 -5.23 3.57
CA LEU A 287 5.74 -4.28 4.66
C LEU A 287 5.52 -2.85 4.17
N TRP A 288 6.16 -2.45 3.07
CA TRP A 288 5.99 -1.12 2.49
C TRP A 288 4.57 -0.89 2.00
N ASP A 289 3.97 -1.85 1.30
CA ASP A 289 2.60 -1.80 0.81
C ASP A 289 1.60 -1.64 1.95
N SER A 290 1.77 -2.39 3.04
CA SER A 290 0.94 -2.27 4.24
C SER A 290 1.03 -0.88 4.85
N LEU A 291 2.24 -0.34 4.98
CA LEU A 291 2.45 1.00 5.51
C LEU A 291 1.90 2.09 4.59
N ALA A 292 2.02 1.93 3.27
CA ALA A 292 1.53 2.88 2.27
C ALA A 292 0.00 2.88 2.14
N ALA A 293 -0.64 1.71 2.30
CA ALA A 293 -2.10 1.58 2.26
C ALA A 293 -2.77 1.99 3.58
N LYS A 294 -2.08 1.85 4.70
CA LYS A 294 -2.60 2.21 6.03
C LYS A 294 -2.77 3.72 6.15
N GLN A 295 -3.99 4.14 6.37
CA GLN A 295 -4.29 5.51 6.75
C GLN A 295 -4.37 5.60 8.28
N PRO A 296 -3.74 6.59 8.95
CA PRO A 296 -3.87 6.76 10.39
C PRO A 296 -5.33 6.84 10.84
N GLY A 297 -5.74 5.94 11.74
CA GLY A 297 -7.10 5.86 12.27
C GLY A 297 -8.14 5.24 11.31
N GLU A 298 -7.71 4.51 10.29
CA GLU A 298 -8.59 3.76 9.38
C GLU A 298 -8.15 2.29 9.30
N ALA A 299 -9.09 1.36 9.29
CA ALA A 299 -8.80 -0.06 9.14
C ALA A 299 -8.18 -0.35 7.76
N MET A 300 -7.27 -1.32 7.72
CA MET A 300 -6.60 -1.76 6.50
C MET A 300 -6.52 -3.28 6.46
N LEU A 301 -6.66 -3.85 5.26
CA LEU A 301 -6.57 -5.28 4.99
C LEU A 301 -5.65 -5.53 3.79
N ILE A 302 -4.72 -6.46 3.91
CA ILE A 302 -4.10 -7.07 2.73
C ILE A 302 -5.14 -8.00 2.12
N GLN A 303 -5.91 -7.45 1.19
CA GLN A 303 -7.11 -8.08 0.65
C GLN A 303 -6.80 -9.19 -0.34
N GLU A 304 -5.61 -9.17 -0.90
CA GLU A 304 -5.11 -10.22 -1.77
C GLU A 304 -3.59 -10.36 -1.60
N THR A 305 -3.15 -11.55 -1.32
CA THR A 305 -1.74 -11.93 -1.37
C THR A 305 -1.65 -13.41 -1.68
N GLY A 306 -0.54 -13.82 -2.24
CA GLY A 306 -0.39 -15.22 -2.61
C GLY A 306 1.00 -15.49 -3.15
N LEU A 307 1.10 -16.56 -3.89
CA LEU A 307 2.33 -17.05 -4.44
C LEU A 307 2.17 -17.12 -5.95
N GLN A 308 2.61 -16.10 -6.64
CA GLN A 308 2.87 -16.28 -8.05
C GLN A 308 4.01 -17.28 -8.19
N ARG A 309 3.72 -18.34 -8.92
CA ARG A 309 4.73 -19.33 -9.25
C ARG A 309 5.69 -18.74 -10.26
N GLU A 310 6.75 -18.10 -9.77
CA GLU A 310 7.80 -17.61 -10.64
C GLU A 310 8.42 -18.78 -11.42
N LEU A 311 8.39 -18.68 -12.73
CA LEU A 311 8.96 -19.70 -13.63
C LEU A 311 10.30 -19.21 -14.17
N ASN A 312 11.23 -20.14 -14.32
CA ASN A 312 12.42 -19.95 -15.14
C ASN A 312 12.04 -19.95 -16.64
N LEU A 313 12.97 -19.58 -17.50
CA LEU A 313 12.75 -19.56 -18.96
C LEU A 313 12.38 -20.93 -19.55
N ASN A 314 12.62 -22.01 -18.82
CA ASN A 314 12.24 -23.38 -19.18
C ASN A 314 10.93 -23.86 -18.50
N GLU A 315 10.15 -22.91 -17.98
CA GLU A 315 8.86 -23.15 -17.31
C GLU A 315 8.92 -24.02 -16.03
N ILE A 316 10.11 -24.14 -15.44
CA ILE A 316 10.28 -24.80 -14.15
C ILE A 316 10.13 -23.77 -13.03
N ALA A 317 9.37 -24.13 -11.98
CA ALA A 317 9.20 -23.28 -10.81
C ALA A 317 10.55 -22.97 -10.14
N ARG A 318 10.72 -21.71 -9.74
CA ARG A 318 11.94 -21.22 -9.05
C ARG A 318 11.98 -21.61 -7.57
N ARG A 319 10.82 -21.89 -6.98
CA ARG A 319 10.69 -22.24 -5.56
C ARG A 319 10.09 -23.64 -5.42
N THR A 320 10.44 -24.32 -4.33
CA THR A 320 9.72 -25.52 -3.90
C THR A 320 8.41 -25.14 -3.24
N PRO A 321 7.42 -26.03 -3.14
CA PRO A 321 6.18 -25.77 -2.43
C PRO A 321 6.38 -25.32 -0.97
N GLU A 322 7.40 -25.86 -0.28
CA GLU A 322 7.74 -25.48 1.09
C GLU A 322 8.29 -24.04 1.17
N ASN A 323 9.14 -23.65 0.23
CA ASN A 323 9.66 -22.29 0.14
C ASN A 323 8.55 -21.27 -0.23
N GLU A 324 7.59 -21.70 -1.05
CA GLU A 324 6.39 -20.92 -1.36
C GLU A 324 5.55 -20.70 -0.09
N ALA A 325 5.26 -21.75 0.65
CA ALA A 325 4.52 -21.65 1.91
C ALA A 325 5.24 -20.78 2.93
N ALA A 326 6.56 -20.92 3.07
CA ALA A 326 7.36 -20.06 3.96
C ALA A 326 7.31 -18.55 3.56
N LEU A 327 7.24 -18.26 2.25
CA LEU A 327 7.02 -16.88 1.78
C LEU A 327 5.62 -16.39 2.14
N LEU A 328 4.58 -17.21 1.95
CA LEU A 328 3.20 -16.88 2.36
C LEU A 328 3.11 -16.65 3.87
N GLU A 329 3.82 -17.45 4.68
CA GLU A 329 3.90 -17.27 6.14
C GLU A 329 4.39 -15.87 6.51
N ARG A 330 5.49 -15.44 5.90
CA ARG A 330 6.04 -14.09 6.14
C ARG A 330 5.08 -12.99 5.71
N LYS A 331 4.38 -13.16 4.59
CA LYS A 331 3.38 -12.20 4.10
C LYS A 331 2.20 -12.08 5.06
N VAL A 332 1.62 -13.22 5.47
CA VAL A 332 0.50 -13.23 6.43
C VAL A 332 0.92 -12.65 7.77
N ALA A 333 2.08 -13.01 8.30
CA ALA A 333 2.58 -12.44 9.54
C ALA A 333 2.76 -10.91 9.43
N THR A 334 3.37 -10.43 8.35
CA THR A 334 3.63 -8.99 8.12
C THR A 334 2.34 -8.18 7.97
N SER A 335 1.27 -8.77 7.46
CA SER A 335 -0.02 -8.08 7.32
C SER A 335 -0.63 -7.62 8.65
N PHE A 336 -0.22 -8.22 9.77
CA PHE A 336 -0.66 -7.81 11.11
C PHE A 336 0.13 -6.64 11.70
N ILE A 337 1.17 -6.13 11.04
CA ILE A 337 1.99 -5.02 11.56
C ILE A 337 1.14 -3.77 11.80
N GLN A 338 0.32 -3.39 10.82
CA GLN A 338 -0.58 -2.24 10.91
C GLN A 338 -1.98 -2.53 10.34
N GLY A 339 -2.24 -3.76 9.92
CA GLY A 339 -3.50 -4.19 9.32
C GLY A 339 -4.22 -5.25 10.14
N SER A 340 -5.41 -5.60 9.68
CA SER A 340 -6.24 -6.62 10.31
C SER A 340 -5.86 -8.06 9.91
N GLY A 341 -4.91 -8.23 9.01
CA GLY A 341 -4.50 -9.54 8.49
C GLY A 341 -4.53 -9.60 6.98
N ALA A 342 -4.68 -10.80 6.43
CA ALA A 342 -4.62 -11.05 5.00
C ALA A 342 -5.68 -12.04 4.49
N ILE A 343 -6.01 -11.88 3.20
CA ILE A 343 -6.78 -12.83 2.39
C ILE A 343 -5.82 -13.41 1.35
N GLU A 344 -5.70 -14.71 1.35
CA GLU A 344 -4.86 -15.44 0.40
C GLU A 344 -5.58 -15.57 -0.95
N TRP A 345 -4.87 -15.50 -2.03
CA TRP A 345 -5.29 -15.85 -3.36
C TRP A 345 -4.62 -17.17 -3.78
N LEU A 346 -5.33 -18.28 -3.87
CA LEU A 346 -6.75 -18.53 -3.59
C LEU A 346 -6.89 -19.91 -2.95
N TRP A 347 -8.10 -20.31 -2.55
CA TRP A 347 -8.29 -21.61 -1.91
C TRP A 347 -8.10 -22.80 -2.87
N ASN A 348 -8.84 -22.81 -3.98
CA ASN A 348 -8.86 -23.96 -4.88
C ASN A 348 -7.91 -23.80 -6.07
N THR A 349 -6.95 -24.71 -6.22
CA THR A 349 -6.25 -24.89 -7.49
C THR A 349 -7.25 -25.29 -8.56
N ASN A 350 -7.14 -24.71 -9.75
CA ASN A 350 -8.02 -25.02 -10.86
C ASN A 350 -7.22 -25.24 -12.16
N SER A 351 -7.37 -26.43 -12.74
CA SER A 351 -6.69 -26.82 -13.99
C SER A 351 -7.26 -26.13 -15.24
N ASP A 352 -8.44 -25.51 -15.11
CA ASP A 352 -9.08 -24.82 -16.24
C ASP A 352 -8.60 -23.38 -16.42
N MET A 353 -7.76 -22.85 -15.51
CA MET A 353 -7.06 -21.60 -15.72
C MET A 353 -6.07 -21.72 -16.88
N THR A 354 -6.09 -20.75 -17.78
CA THR A 354 -5.27 -20.79 -18.99
C THR A 354 -3.88 -20.21 -18.81
N GLU A 355 -3.69 -19.38 -17.79
CA GLU A 355 -2.43 -18.73 -17.47
C GLU A 355 -1.51 -19.69 -16.70
N SER A 356 -0.34 -19.95 -17.25
CA SER A 356 0.60 -20.96 -16.71
C SER A 356 1.13 -20.63 -15.30
N ASN A 357 1.17 -19.34 -14.94
CA ASN A 357 1.59 -18.89 -13.60
C ASN A 357 0.47 -18.99 -12.56
N GLU A 358 -0.81 -19.01 -12.96
CA GLU A 358 -1.95 -19.09 -12.06
C GLU A 358 -2.55 -20.48 -11.93
N THR A 359 -2.43 -21.32 -12.95
CA THR A 359 -2.95 -22.71 -12.94
C THR A 359 -2.61 -23.49 -11.65
N PRO A 360 -1.37 -23.42 -11.12
CA PRO A 360 -1.00 -24.12 -9.91
C PRO A 360 -1.28 -23.36 -8.61
N ILE A 361 -1.73 -22.09 -8.68
CA ILE A 361 -2.05 -21.32 -7.47
C ILE A 361 -3.27 -21.97 -6.79
N GLY A 362 -3.31 -21.88 -5.49
CA GLY A 362 -4.38 -22.43 -4.66
C GLY A 362 -3.81 -23.27 -3.52
N ALA A 363 -4.41 -23.12 -2.33
CA ALA A 363 -3.98 -23.82 -1.13
C ALA A 363 -4.33 -25.32 -1.17
N VAL A 364 -5.34 -25.70 -1.93
CA VAL A 364 -5.77 -27.10 -2.13
C VAL A 364 -5.68 -27.51 -3.60
N ARG A 365 -5.32 -28.77 -3.84
CA ARG A 365 -5.26 -29.35 -5.18
C ARG A 365 -6.66 -29.67 -5.70
N THR A 366 -6.74 -29.97 -6.98
CA THR A 366 -8.01 -30.36 -7.66
C THR A 366 -8.62 -31.65 -7.12
N ASP A 367 -7.85 -32.48 -6.44
CA ASP A 367 -8.32 -33.68 -5.74
C ASP A 367 -8.67 -33.43 -4.25
N TYR A 368 -8.72 -32.17 -3.85
CA TYR A 368 -8.96 -31.70 -2.46
C TYR A 368 -7.85 -32.04 -1.46
N THR A 369 -6.72 -32.56 -1.88
CA THR A 369 -5.56 -32.70 -0.99
C THR A 369 -4.92 -31.34 -0.72
N GLU A 370 -4.50 -31.13 0.52
CA GLU A 370 -3.89 -29.87 0.95
C GLU A 370 -2.45 -29.74 0.44
N LYS A 371 -2.08 -28.52 0.09
CA LYS A 371 -0.68 -28.11 -0.10
C LYS A 371 -0.12 -27.54 1.20
N PRO A 372 1.20 -27.30 1.31
CA PRO A 372 1.79 -26.68 2.49
C PRO A 372 1.14 -25.37 2.88
N GLU A 373 0.64 -24.57 1.92
CA GLU A 373 -0.06 -23.30 2.14
C GLU A 373 -1.36 -23.48 2.94
N ALA A 374 -2.14 -24.54 2.67
CA ALA A 374 -3.36 -24.82 3.44
C ALA A 374 -3.05 -25.15 4.90
N THR A 375 -1.97 -25.92 5.14
CA THR A 375 -1.50 -26.22 6.50
C THR A 375 -1.12 -24.94 7.23
N LEU A 376 -0.38 -24.07 6.57
CA LEU A 376 0.04 -22.77 7.10
C LEU A 376 -1.16 -21.88 7.45
N LEU A 377 -2.11 -21.73 6.53
CA LEU A 377 -3.32 -20.92 6.78
C LEU A 377 -4.13 -21.47 7.96
N ARG A 378 -4.21 -22.78 8.11
CA ARG A 378 -4.84 -23.45 9.26
C ARG A 378 -4.12 -23.14 10.58
N GLU A 379 -2.80 -23.06 10.58
CA GLU A 379 -2.01 -22.68 11.76
C GLU A 379 -2.26 -21.23 12.16
N PHE A 380 -2.26 -20.30 11.19
CA PHE A 380 -2.64 -18.90 11.46
C PHE A 380 -4.09 -18.79 11.94
N ALA A 381 -5.03 -19.53 11.33
CA ALA A 381 -6.43 -19.53 11.75
C ALA A 381 -6.61 -19.99 13.20
N ARG A 382 -5.82 -20.97 13.65
CA ARG A 382 -5.80 -21.40 15.08
C ARG A 382 -5.21 -20.36 16.01
N PHE A 383 -4.25 -19.56 15.54
CA PHE A 383 -3.60 -18.51 16.31
C PHE A 383 -4.45 -17.22 16.36
N ALA A 384 -5.20 -16.90 15.31
CA ALA A 384 -5.95 -15.66 15.16
C ALA A 384 -6.84 -15.30 16.38
N PRO A 385 -7.58 -16.22 17.01
CA PRO A 385 -8.38 -15.91 18.20
C PRO A 385 -7.55 -15.37 19.38
N SER A 386 -6.33 -15.88 19.57
CA SER A 386 -5.43 -15.39 20.63
C SER A 386 -4.85 -14.03 20.31
N LEU A 387 -4.63 -13.72 19.02
CA LEU A 387 -4.14 -12.42 18.58
C LEU A 387 -5.23 -11.34 18.70
N GLN A 388 -6.44 -11.64 18.22
CA GLN A 388 -7.53 -10.65 18.15
C GLN A 388 -7.91 -10.06 19.52
N GLU A 389 -7.75 -10.79 20.62
CA GLU A 389 -7.98 -10.28 21.97
C GLU A 389 -7.12 -9.06 22.32
N HIS A 390 -6.00 -8.87 21.60
CA HIS A 390 -5.00 -7.85 21.85
C HIS A 390 -4.92 -6.77 20.76
N LEU A 391 -5.71 -6.83 19.68
CA LEU A 391 -5.74 -5.82 18.61
C LEU A 391 -6.60 -4.62 19.05
N ARG A 392 -6.06 -3.75 19.92
CA ARG A 392 -6.79 -2.61 20.48
C ARG A 392 -5.94 -1.35 20.57
N ASP A 393 -6.48 -0.27 20.03
CA ASP A 393 -5.93 1.09 20.15
C ASP A 393 -4.41 1.14 19.84
N PRO A 394 -3.98 0.82 18.62
CA PRO A 394 -2.58 0.86 18.27
C PRO A 394 -2.06 2.29 18.34
N GLN A 395 -0.89 2.46 18.92
CA GLN A 395 -0.21 3.74 18.98
C GLN A 395 0.63 3.95 17.72
N LEU A 396 0.52 5.12 17.12
CA LEU A 396 1.41 5.48 16.02
C LEU A 396 2.87 5.50 16.49
N PRO A 397 3.79 4.98 15.68
CA PRO A 397 5.22 5.09 15.94
C PRO A 397 5.69 6.55 16.09
N PRO A 398 6.79 6.81 16.79
CA PRO A 398 7.30 8.18 16.96
C PRO A 398 7.92 8.77 15.70
N ILE A 399 8.05 8.01 14.63
CA ILE A 399 8.67 8.41 13.35
C ILE A 399 7.63 8.32 12.24
N ALA A 400 7.51 9.40 11.46
CA ALA A 400 6.74 9.43 10.23
C ALA A 400 7.65 9.59 9.02
N ILE A 401 7.39 8.84 7.97
CA ILE A 401 7.97 9.05 6.64
C ILE A 401 6.94 9.77 5.79
N VAL A 402 7.29 10.94 5.25
CA VAL A 402 6.43 11.63 4.28
C VAL A 402 6.86 11.23 2.87
N THR A 403 5.93 10.66 2.12
CA THR A 403 6.17 10.24 0.74
C THR A 403 5.91 11.39 -0.22
N SER A 404 6.87 11.69 -1.11
CA SER A 404 6.73 12.77 -2.09
C SER A 404 6.00 12.29 -3.33
N GLN A 405 4.76 12.74 -3.52
CA GLN A 405 4.02 12.51 -4.75
C GLN A 405 4.52 13.42 -5.88
N ALA A 406 5.00 14.61 -5.56
CA ALA A 406 5.63 15.50 -6.54
C ALA A 406 6.81 14.84 -7.27
N SER A 407 7.61 14.04 -6.57
CA SER A 407 8.66 13.22 -7.19
C SER A 407 8.12 11.93 -7.79
N GLN A 408 7.19 11.26 -7.12
CA GLN A 408 6.62 9.98 -7.54
C GLN A 408 5.79 10.10 -8.83
N TYR A 409 5.13 11.25 -9.07
CA TYR A 409 4.34 11.48 -10.29
C TYR A 409 5.14 12.19 -11.38
N SER A 410 6.45 12.12 -11.29
CA SER A 410 7.38 12.60 -12.32
C SER A 410 7.99 11.42 -13.09
N VAL A 411 8.79 11.73 -14.08
CA VAL A 411 9.59 10.73 -14.82
C VAL A 411 10.70 10.09 -13.96
N LEU A 412 10.91 10.55 -12.72
CA LEU A 412 11.85 10.01 -11.75
C LEU A 412 11.17 9.13 -10.68
N ALA A 413 9.95 8.66 -10.95
CA ALA A 413 9.13 7.87 -10.04
C ALA A 413 9.86 6.70 -9.40
N ASP A 414 10.65 5.95 -10.19
CA ASP A 414 11.38 4.76 -9.72
C ASP A 414 12.38 5.10 -8.62
N PHE A 415 13.08 6.23 -8.72
CA PHE A 415 14.00 6.66 -7.66
C PHE A 415 13.27 7.02 -6.37
N GLN A 416 12.12 7.68 -6.47
CA GLN A 416 11.33 8.03 -5.29
C GLN A 416 10.76 6.79 -4.62
N LEU A 417 10.24 5.84 -5.39
CA LEU A 417 9.74 4.57 -4.87
C LEU A 417 10.85 3.77 -4.19
N GLU A 418 12.02 3.68 -4.83
CA GLU A 418 13.20 3.03 -4.25
C GLU A 418 13.62 3.71 -2.94
N ALA A 419 13.73 5.03 -2.91
CA ALA A 419 14.11 5.78 -1.71
C ALA A 419 13.16 5.51 -0.54
N GLN A 420 11.84 5.49 -0.79
CA GLN A 420 10.83 5.21 0.23
C GLN A 420 10.91 3.78 0.77
N ARG A 421 11.01 2.78 -0.10
CA ARG A 421 11.16 1.37 0.28
C ARG A 421 12.45 1.14 1.07
N ARG A 422 13.54 1.73 0.62
CA ARG A 422 14.84 1.65 1.31
C ARG A 422 14.83 2.39 2.64
N ALA A 423 14.13 3.52 2.76
CA ALA A 423 13.94 4.21 4.04
C ALA A 423 13.20 3.33 5.05
N VAL A 424 12.09 2.70 4.65
CA VAL A 424 11.36 1.74 5.51
C VAL A 424 12.28 0.60 5.93
N ARG A 425 13.01 -0.01 5.01
CA ARG A 425 13.92 -1.12 5.31
C ARG A 425 15.07 -0.70 6.23
N ALA A 426 15.71 0.45 5.97
CA ALA A 426 16.78 0.99 6.81
C ALA A 426 16.30 1.26 8.25
N LEU A 427 15.10 1.84 8.41
CA LEU A 427 14.52 2.09 9.72
C LEU A 427 14.19 0.80 10.46
N THR A 428 13.48 -0.12 9.82
CA THR A 428 12.87 -1.26 10.50
C THR A 428 13.83 -2.43 10.70
N TYR A 429 14.59 -2.82 9.67
CA TYR A 429 15.52 -3.96 9.76
C TYR A 429 16.84 -3.58 10.43
N LEU A 430 17.40 -2.40 10.13
CA LEU A 430 18.74 -2.04 10.55
C LEU A 430 18.74 -1.13 11.80
N ALA A 431 18.00 -0.02 11.76
CA ALA A 431 17.91 0.90 12.90
C ALA A 431 16.92 0.40 13.98
N ARG A 432 16.04 -0.55 13.66
CA ARG A 432 15.01 -1.14 14.55
C ARG A 432 14.03 -0.09 15.10
N LEU A 433 13.74 0.89 14.31
CA LEU A 433 12.85 1.99 14.62
C LEU A 433 11.56 1.84 13.82
N PRO A 434 10.42 1.57 14.45
CA PRO A 434 9.15 1.52 13.74
C PRO A 434 8.75 2.90 13.24
N ALA A 435 8.11 2.94 12.07
CA ALA A 435 7.63 4.15 11.43
C ALA A 435 6.26 3.92 10.79
N TYR A 436 5.57 5.00 10.48
CA TYR A 436 4.38 5.00 9.63
C TYR A 436 4.57 5.95 8.43
N LEU A 437 3.77 5.76 7.39
CA LEU A 437 3.84 6.59 6.20
C LEU A 437 2.69 7.61 6.18
N VAL A 438 2.99 8.80 5.63
CA VAL A 438 1.99 9.83 5.33
C VAL A 438 2.26 10.32 3.91
N ALA A 439 1.28 10.18 3.04
CA ALA A 439 1.39 10.69 1.68
C ALA A 439 1.31 12.24 1.67
N GLU A 440 2.04 12.87 0.79
CA GLU A 440 2.11 14.32 0.63
C GLU A 440 0.73 15.00 0.53
N ASN A 441 -0.20 14.41 -0.24
CA ASN A 441 -1.57 14.91 -0.37
C ASN A 441 -2.41 14.74 0.90
N GLN A 442 -1.93 13.98 1.87
CA GLN A 442 -2.58 13.75 3.17
C GLN A 442 -1.76 14.29 4.34
N ILE A 443 -0.91 15.27 4.11
CA ILE A 443 -0.01 15.83 5.11
C ILE A 443 -0.74 16.35 6.38
N GLN A 444 -2.01 16.67 6.28
CA GLN A 444 -2.87 17.04 7.42
C GLN A 444 -3.08 15.85 8.40
N ARG A 445 -2.82 14.60 7.98
CA ARG A 445 -2.89 13.39 8.81
C ARG A 445 -1.54 13.07 9.49
N LEU A 446 -0.56 13.95 9.38
CA LEU A 446 0.78 13.73 9.94
C LEU A 446 0.76 13.43 11.45
N GLY A 447 -0.22 13.95 12.17
CA GLY A 447 -0.25 13.80 13.64
C GLY A 447 0.88 14.59 14.30
N ASN A 448 1.44 14.02 15.37
CA ASN A 448 2.53 14.63 16.13
C ASN A 448 3.69 13.64 16.33
N PRO A 449 4.34 13.17 15.28
CA PRO A 449 5.53 12.33 15.43
C PRO A 449 6.64 13.14 16.09
N ARG A 450 7.62 12.47 16.67
CA ARG A 450 8.82 13.14 17.19
C ARG A 450 9.84 13.44 16.08
N LEU A 451 9.82 12.62 15.01
CA LEU A 451 10.68 12.76 13.84
C LEU A 451 9.85 12.59 12.55
N VAL A 452 10.01 13.52 11.64
CA VAL A 452 9.56 13.38 10.25
C VAL A 452 10.78 13.18 9.36
N ILE A 453 10.72 12.22 8.44
CA ILE A 453 11.76 11.95 7.45
C ILE A 453 11.21 12.21 6.05
N LEU A 454 11.94 12.99 5.26
CA LEU A 454 11.74 13.16 3.82
C LEU A 454 12.84 12.39 3.08
N PRO A 455 12.60 11.16 2.62
CA PRO A 455 13.63 10.32 2.01
C PRO A 455 13.86 10.70 0.55
N SER A 456 14.95 11.36 0.25
CA SER A 456 15.43 11.73 -1.10
C SER A 456 14.33 12.36 -2.00
N PRO A 457 13.57 13.37 -1.56
CA PRO A 457 12.33 13.77 -2.23
C PRO A 457 12.55 14.48 -3.58
N GLN A 458 13.68 15.13 -3.85
CA GLN A 458 13.98 15.99 -5.01
C GLN A 458 12.95 17.13 -5.24
N ALA A 459 11.67 16.82 -5.15
CA ALA A 459 10.55 17.75 -5.21
C ALA A 459 9.53 17.46 -4.10
N LEU A 460 8.74 18.48 -3.73
CA LEU A 460 7.63 18.37 -2.77
C LEU A 460 6.67 19.53 -3.07
N SER A 461 5.37 19.37 -2.93
CA SER A 461 4.44 20.48 -3.11
C SER A 461 4.65 21.60 -2.08
N ASP A 462 4.33 22.83 -2.48
CA ASP A 462 4.43 23.98 -1.56
C ASP A 462 3.51 23.79 -0.35
N THR A 463 2.37 23.13 -0.52
CA THR A 463 1.43 22.81 0.58
C THR A 463 2.05 21.86 1.60
N ALA A 464 2.68 20.78 1.13
CA ALA A 464 3.32 19.82 2.02
C ALA A 464 4.57 20.41 2.68
N TRP A 465 5.36 21.19 1.92
CA TRP A 465 6.49 21.93 2.47
C TRP A 465 6.08 22.85 3.62
N ALA A 466 5.07 23.70 3.41
CA ALA A 466 4.55 24.59 4.44
C ALA A 466 4.07 23.83 5.68
N ALA A 467 3.45 22.66 5.49
CA ALA A 467 2.97 21.83 6.60
C ALA A 467 4.12 21.21 7.41
N VAL A 468 5.18 20.68 6.76
CA VAL A 468 6.33 20.13 7.49
C VAL A 468 7.16 21.24 8.17
N VAL A 469 7.30 22.42 7.57
CA VAL A 469 7.95 23.56 8.23
C VAL A 469 7.13 23.99 9.47
N LYS A 470 5.82 24.10 9.35
CA LYS A 470 4.93 24.42 10.49
C LYS A 470 5.03 23.37 11.60
N TYR A 471 5.14 22.10 11.25
CA TYR A 471 5.38 21.02 12.24
C TYR A 471 6.68 21.27 13.01
N VAL A 472 7.76 21.66 12.34
CA VAL A 472 9.03 22.03 13.00
C VAL A 472 8.87 23.28 13.88
N ASP A 473 8.18 24.30 13.39
CA ASP A 473 7.90 25.53 14.16
C ASP A 473 7.24 25.26 15.50
N THR A 474 6.41 24.21 15.57
CA THR A 474 5.70 23.81 16.80
C THR A 474 6.48 22.91 17.72
N GLY A 475 7.69 22.46 17.34
CA GLY A 475 8.61 21.67 18.19
C GLY A 475 9.01 20.32 17.62
N GLY A 476 8.57 19.97 16.40
CA GLY A 476 8.93 18.72 15.73
C GLY A 476 10.38 18.71 15.23
N THR A 477 10.88 17.51 14.92
CA THR A 477 12.19 17.34 14.26
C THR A 477 11.98 16.84 12.84
N LEU A 478 12.66 17.48 11.88
CA LEU A 478 12.63 17.13 10.47
C LEU A 478 14.01 16.65 10.01
N LEU A 479 14.08 15.50 9.35
CA LEU A 479 15.24 15.02 8.62
C LEU A 479 14.97 15.04 7.12
N ILE A 480 15.81 15.72 6.36
CA ILE A 480 15.78 15.77 4.90
C ILE A 480 17.03 15.15 4.36
N THR A 481 16.93 14.29 3.36
CA THR A 481 18.07 13.70 2.64
C THR A 481 18.03 14.13 1.17
N GLY A 482 19.12 14.70 0.69
CA GLY A 482 19.18 15.33 -0.64
C GLY A 482 18.41 16.65 -0.73
N PRO A 483 18.33 17.25 -1.92
CA PRO A 483 17.62 18.50 -2.14
C PRO A 483 16.11 18.30 -2.13
N VAL A 484 15.38 19.35 -1.75
CA VAL A 484 13.93 19.47 -1.87
C VAL A 484 13.59 20.82 -2.52
N GLU A 485 14.44 21.26 -3.42
CA GLU A 485 14.46 22.61 -3.98
C GLU A 485 13.47 22.81 -5.15
N ARG A 486 12.51 21.86 -5.35
CA ARG A 486 11.52 21.91 -6.43
C ARG A 486 10.11 21.65 -5.90
N ASP A 487 9.12 22.27 -6.55
CA ASP A 487 7.72 21.99 -6.30
C ASP A 487 7.19 20.83 -7.19
N GLU A 488 5.89 20.57 -7.14
CA GLU A 488 5.19 19.55 -7.91
C GLU A 488 5.26 19.74 -9.44
N HIS A 489 5.57 20.93 -9.90
CA HIS A 489 5.82 21.26 -11.33
C HIS A 489 7.31 21.45 -11.63
N TRP A 490 8.18 20.95 -10.77
CA TRP A 490 9.63 21.04 -10.90
C TRP A 490 10.19 22.47 -11.00
N GLN A 491 9.42 23.48 -10.56
CA GLN A 491 9.89 24.85 -10.47
C GLN A 491 10.80 25.02 -9.26
N ILE A 492 11.89 25.75 -9.44
CA ILE A 492 12.87 26.00 -8.37
C ILE A 492 12.23 26.85 -7.26
N ARG A 493 12.39 26.44 -6.01
CA ARG A 493 11.81 27.06 -4.81
C ARG A 493 12.82 27.62 -3.81
N HIS A 494 14.09 27.35 -3.93
CA HIS A 494 15.14 27.87 -3.01
C HIS A 494 14.82 27.67 -1.53
N ARG A 495 14.23 26.54 -1.15
CA ARG A 495 13.72 26.26 0.20
C ARG A 495 14.80 26.30 1.28
N ALA A 496 16.02 25.84 0.95
CA ALA A 496 17.16 25.95 1.85
C ALA A 496 17.47 27.41 2.17
N VAL A 497 17.43 28.31 1.16
CA VAL A 497 17.65 29.75 1.33
C VAL A 497 16.53 30.40 2.14
N GLU A 498 15.27 29.99 1.95
CA GLU A 498 14.13 30.46 2.75
C GLU A 498 14.30 30.14 4.24
N LEU A 499 14.95 29.04 4.57
CA LEU A 499 15.31 28.67 5.94
C LEU A 499 16.62 29.33 6.44
N GLY A 500 17.17 30.28 5.69
CA GLY A 500 18.36 31.03 6.07
C GLY A 500 19.68 30.31 5.78
N LEU A 501 19.66 29.24 5.01
CA LEU A 501 20.88 28.50 4.61
C LEU A 501 21.46 29.11 3.34
N LYS A 502 22.78 29.12 3.25
CA LYS A 502 23.52 29.40 2.01
C LYS A 502 23.76 28.08 1.32
N ALA A 503 22.89 27.74 0.38
CA ALA A 503 22.88 26.46 -0.30
C ALA A 503 22.32 26.56 -1.70
N HIS A 504 22.67 25.62 -2.57
CA HIS A 504 22.09 25.43 -3.88
C HIS A 504 22.07 23.97 -4.27
N ALA A 505 21.13 23.56 -5.13
CA ALA A 505 21.12 22.24 -5.71
C ALA A 505 22.11 22.17 -6.87
N GLU A 506 22.82 21.06 -6.98
CA GLU A 506 23.76 20.76 -8.07
C GLU A 506 23.60 19.30 -8.52
N PRO A 507 23.92 18.96 -9.78
CA PRO A 507 23.89 17.57 -10.22
C PRO A 507 24.73 16.66 -9.31
N LEU A 508 24.23 15.48 -9.00
CA LEU A 508 24.95 14.46 -8.26
C LEU A 508 26.05 13.87 -9.16
N VAL A 509 27.27 14.40 -9.05
CA VAL A 509 28.39 14.01 -9.93
C VAL A 509 29.41 13.09 -9.26
N TYR A 510 29.19 12.75 -7.99
CA TYR A 510 30.17 11.98 -7.22
C TYR A 510 29.77 10.51 -7.17
N HIS A 511 30.65 9.63 -7.68
CA HIS A 511 30.50 8.21 -7.45
C HIS A 511 30.69 7.88 -5.96
N ASN A 512 31.71 8.45 -5.33
CA ASN A 512 31.98 8.33 -3.91
C ASN A 512 31.81 9.68 -3.23
N ALA A 513 31.05 9.69 -2.15
CA ALA A 513 30.81 10.85 -1.31
C ALA A 513 30.99 10.48 0.17
N GLU A 514 31.10 11.46 1.03
CA GLU A 514 31.25 11.28 2.46
C GLU A 514 30.23 12.10 3.21
N LEU A 515 29.45 11.45 4.09
CA LEU A 515 28.53 12.09 5.02
C LEU A 515 29.18 12.14 6.41
N LYS A 516 29.27 13.34 7.00
CA LYS A 516 29.84 13.56 8.34
C LYS A 516 28.76 13.62 9.41
N LEU A 517 28.79 12.68 10.35
CA LEU A 517 27.90 12.61 11.50
C LEU A 517 28.66 12.93 12.80
N GLY A 518 28.86 14.21 13.08
CA GLY A 518 29.78 14.63 14.13
C GLY A 518 31.25 14.22 13.78
N GLU A 519 31.89 13.46 14.65
CA GLU A 519 33.25 12.92 14.41
C GLU A 519 33.25 11.70 13.48
N ARG A 520 32.10 11.07 13.24
CA ARG A 520 31.99 9.88 12.41
C ARG A 520 31.81 10.26 10.95
N ARG A 521 32.37 9.44 10.07
CA ARG A 521 32.24 9.57 8.62
C ARG A 521 31.64 8.32 8.04
N ILE A 522 30.67 8.49 7.13
CA ILE A 522 30.00 7.43 6.40
C ILE A 522 30.31 7.61 4.93
N SER A 523 30.82 6.56 4.29
CA SER A 523 31.02 6.55 2.85
C SER A 523 29.69 6.29 2.14
N LEU A 524 29.43 7.02 1.06
CA LEU A 524 28.30 6.85 0.18
C LEU A 524 28.83 6.57 -1.23
N ALA A 525 28.27 5.59 -1.90
CA ALA A 525 28.54 5.31 -3.31
C ALA A 525 27.24 5.41 -4.12
N PHE A 526 27.31 6.01 -5.30
CA PHE A 526 26.16 6.20 -6.18
C PHE A 526 26.45 5.63 -7.57
N GLY A 527 25.52 4.84 -8.08
CA GLY A 527 25.58 4.31 -9.43
C GLY A 527 25.42 5.37 -10.53
N GLN A 528 25.65 4.99 -11.77
CA GLN A 528 25.59 5.90 -12.91
C GLN A 528 24.18 6.49 -13.12
N GLN A 529 23.13 5.73 -12.86
CA GLN A 529 21.75 6.20 -13.02
C GLN A 529 21.44 7.32 -12.03
N GLN A 530 21.81 7.16 -10.77
CA GLN A 530 21.63 8.19 -9.74
C GLN A 530 22.39 9.47 -10.12
N GLN A 531 23.64 9.36 -10.57
CA GLN A 531 24.44 10.51 -11.01
C GLN A 531 23.86 11.23 -12.22
N SER A 532 23.18 10.49 -13.12
CA SER A 532 22.61 11.08 -14.33
C SER A 532 21.32 11.85 -14.13
N TRP A 533 20.56 11.53 -13.06
CA TRP A 533 19.17 11.99 -12.91
C TRP A 533 18.89 12.78 -11.65
N LEU A 534 19.74 12.63 -10.63
CA LEU A 534 19.48 13.21 -9.31
C LEU A 534 20.37 14.40 -9.05
N ASP A 535 19.89 15.31 -8.22
CA ASP A 535 20.64 16.40 -7.66
C ASP A 535 21.09 16.06 -6.23
N SER A 536 22.18 16.70 -5.79
CA SER A 536 22.58 16.86 -4.40
C SER A 536 22.41 18.32 -3.98
N LEU A 537 22.45 18.58 -2.68
CA LEU A 537 22.52 19.93 -2.14
C LEU A 537 23.98 20.29 -1.83
N HIS A 538 24.37 21.52 -2.05
CA HIS A 538 25.65 22.04 -1.65
C HIS A 538 25.47 23.18 -0.65
N PHE A 539 26.11 23.07 0.53
CA PHE A 539 26.21 24.17 1.49
C PHE A 539 27.52 24.91 1.28
N ASP A 540 27.51 26.25 1.23
CA ASP A 540 28.68 27.10 0.96
C ASP A 540 29.84 26.85 1.92
N ASP A 541 29.60 26.35 3.13
CA ASP A 541 30.63 26.01 4.10
C ASP A 541 31.18 24.57 3.97
N GLY A 542 30.71 23.81 2.98
CA GLY A 542 31.15 22.45 2.70
C GLY A 542 30.68 21.41 3.73
N SER A 543 29.73 21.74 4.60
CA SER A 543 29.11 20.75 5.50
C SER A 543 28.24 19.78 4.72
N THR A 544 28.27 18.50 5.08
CA THR A 544 27.49 17.45 4.42
C THR A 544 26.22 17.06 5.19
N LEU A 545 26.15 17.43 6.46
CA LEU A 545 24.94 17.39 7.29
C LEU A 545 24.84 18.71 8.05
N ARG A 546 23.71 19.37 7.93
CA ARG A 546 23.39 20.58 8.68
C ARG A 546 22.38 20.25 9.77
N GLU A 547 22.70 20.63 11.00
CA GLU A 547 21.77 20.65 12.12
C GLU A 547 21.47 22.12 12.46
N MET A 548 20.17 22.48 12.49
CA MET A 548 19.76 23.84 12.76
C MET A 548 18.47 23.92 13.58
N PRO A 549 18.37 24.82 14.55
CA PRO A 549 17.10 25.12 15.19
C PRO A 549 16.20 25.87 14.21
N HIS A 550 14.90 25.58 14.23
CA HIS A 550 13.89 26.31 13.48
C HIS A 550 12.60 26.36 14.29
N GLY A 551 12.08 27.56 14.54
CA GLY A 551 10.96 27.74 15.46
C GLY A 551 11.26 27.14 16.83
N LYS A 552 10.40 26.25 17.33
CA LYS A 552 10.60 25.47 18.57
C LYS A 552 11.26 24.12 18.35
N GLY A 553 11.44 23.71 17.10
CA GLY A 553 11.96 22.41 16.69
C GLY A 553 13.34 22.48 16.07
N ARG A 554 13.63 21.50 15.21
CA ARG A 554 14.97 21.31 14.66
C ARG A 554 14.91 20.66 13.29
N ILE A 555 15.82 21.06 12.39
CA ILE A 555 16.00 20.46 11.07
C ILE A 555 17.38 19.82 11.01
N TYR A 556 17.45 18.59 10.52
CA TYR A 556 18.64 17.91 10.05
C TYR A 556 18.54 17.81 8.52
N TRP A 557 19.55 18.29 7.81
CA TRP A 557 19.55 18.24 6.36
C TRP A 557 20.87 17.67 5.84
N ALA A 558 20.81 16.44 5.31
CA ALA A 558 21.91 15.78 4.63
C ALA A 558 21.91 16.19 3.15
N VAL A 559 23.08 16.51 2.61
CA VAL A 559 23.18 17.04 1.23
C VAL A 559 22.94 15.99 0.16
N TYR A 560 23.13 14.70 0.46
CA TYR A 560 23.01 13.61 -0.49
C TYR A 560 21.67 12.86 -0.36
N PRO A 561 21.15 12.26 -1.45
CA PRO A 561 20.02 11.35 -1.42
C PRO A 561 20.44 9.99 -0.82
N VAL A 562 20.62 9.93 0.48
CA VAL A 562 21.31 8.85 1.22
C VAL A 562 20.65 7.48 1.02
N GLU A 563 19.32 7.45 0.88
CA GLU A 563 18.57 6.22 0.65
C GLU A 563 18.90 5.58 -0.70
N LEU A 564 19.38 6.37 -1.65
CA LEU A 564 19.71 5.92 -3.00
C LEU A 564 21.22 5.59 -3.18
N ALA A 565 22.00 5.67 -2.10
CA ALA A 565 23.35 5.13 -2.08
C ALA A 565 23.34 3.59 -2.16
N GLU A 566 24.41 2.98 -2.67
CA GLU A 566 24.52 1.53 -2.82
C GLU A 566 24.29 0.78 -1.49
N GLU A 567 24.93 1.29 -0.42
CA GLU A 567 24.86 0.68 0.91
C GLU A 567 23.70 1.20 1.76
N LEU A 568 22.72 0.34 2.02
CA LEU A 568 21.55 0.67 2.86
C LEU A 568 21.93 1.04 4.31
N GLN A 569 23.05 0.51 4.81
CA GLN A 569 23.56 0.77 6.15
C GLN A 569 23.79 2.26 6.40
N SER A 570 24.18 3.01 5.37
CA SER A 570 24.41 4.46 5.47
C SER A 570 23.17 5.24 5.89
N ALA A 571 22.00 4.90 5.32
CA ALA A 571 20.72 5.49 5.71
C ALA A 571 20.35 5.11 7.16
N ALA A 572 20.53 3.85 7.55
CA ALA A 572 20.23 3.39 8.90
C ALA A 572 21.10 4.08 9.96
N GLU A 573 22.38 4.34 9.64
CA GLU A 573 23.30 5.06 10.52
C GLU A 573 22.90 6.53 10.70
N LEU A 574 22.50 7.21 9.62
CA LEU A 574 21.98 8.57 9.69
C LEU A 574 20.69 8.63 10.52
N TYR A 575 19.76 7.72 10.29
CA TYR A 575 18.51 7.67 11.05
C TYR A 575 18.73 7.42 12.54
N SER A 576 19.60 6.47 12.87
CA SER A 576 19.98 6.17 14.26
C SER A 576 20.68 7.37 14.93
N TYR A 577 21.56 8.08 14.19
CA TYR A 577 22.21 9.28 14.66
C TYR A 577 21.22 10.38 15.04
N VAL A 578 20.26 10.67 14.17
CA VAL A 578 19.23 11.70 14.44
C VAL A 578 18.30 11.25 15.55
N ALA A 579 17.81 10.01 15.51
CA ALA A 579 16.91 9.46 16.53
C ALA A 579 17.53 9.53 17.95
N THR A 580 18.79 9.17 18.08
CA THR A 580 19.51 9.24 19.36
C THR A 580 19.61 10.67 19.90
N ARG A 581 19.79 11.68 19.04
CA ARG A 581 19.90 13.10 19.44
C ARG A 581 18.58 13.71 19.93
N ILE A 582 17.47 13.03 19.65
CA ILE A 582 16.14 13.45 20.10
C ILE A 582 15.49 12.41 21.04
N ASP A 583 16.32 11.57 21.65
CA ASP A 583 15.92 10.54 22.63
C ASP A 583 14.87 9.55 22.08
N ILE A 584 14.90 9.22 20.79
CA ILE A 584 14.16 8.09 20.22
C ILE A 584 15.07 6.86 20.24
N ALA A 585 14.68 5.86 20.99
CA ALA A 585 15.36 4.56 21.07
C ALA A 585 14.49 3.46 20.45
N PRO A 586 15.09 2.37 19.96
CA PRO A 586 14.33 1.17 19.59
C PRO A 586 13.45 0.71 20.75
N PRO A 587 12.20 0.28 20.52
CA PRO A 587 11.29 -0.15 21.59
C PRO A 587 11.67 -1.49 22.22
N PHE A 588 12.74 -2.11 21.76
CA PHE A 588 13.37 -3.30 22.34
C PHE A 588 14.91 -3.22 22.28
N SER A 589 15.56 -3.89 23.19
CA SER A 589 17.01 -4.08 23.14
C SER A 589 17.37 -5.49 22.66
N LEU A 590 18.45 -5.58 21.88
CA LEU A 590 19.03 -6.86 21.53
C LEU A 590 19.87 -7.39 22.68
N LEU A 591 19.64 -8.64 23.07
CA LEU A 591 20.49 -9.38 24.00
C LEU A 591 21.52 -10.25 23.26
N ALA A 592 21.32 -10.46 21.95
CA ALA A 592 22.28 -11.05 21.02
C ALA A 592 22.12 -10.38 19.63
N PRO A 593 23.17 -10.31 18.81
CA PRO A 593 23.08 -9.78 17.45
C PRO A 593 22.04 -10.54 16.61
N LEU A 594 21.30 -9.82 15.78
CA LEU A 594 20.42 -10.41 14.77
C LEU A 594 21.18 -10.58 13.46
N PRO A 595 20.98 -11.68 12.73
CA PRO A 595 21.47 -11.82 11.36
C PRO A 595 20.90 -10.74 10.43
N ALA A 596 21.59 -10.49 9.32
CA ALA A 596 21.04 -9.66 8.25
C ALA A 596 19.74 -10.28 7.69
N GLY A 597 18.79 -9.44 7.28
CA GLY A 597 17.51 -9.89 6.73
C GLY A 597 16.46 -10.27 7.77
N VAL A 598 16.71 -10.11 9.06
CA VAL A 598 15.73 -10.38 10.12
C VAL A 598 15.04 -9.09 10.55
N LEU A 599 13.72 -9.02 10.30
CA LEU A 599 12.82 -7.99 10.78
C LEU A 599 12.32 -8.33 12.19
N VAL A 600 12.32 -7.34 13.08
CA VAL A 600 11.58 -7.38 14.35
C VAL A 600 10.78 -6.09 14.43
N PHE A 601 9.48 -6.16 14.21
CA PHE A 601 8.61 -4.98 14.18
C PHE A 601 7.64 -4.98 15.37
N PRO A 602 7.76 -4.04 16.31
CA PRO A 602 6.83 -3.87 17.41
C PRO A 602 5.70 -2.91 17.05
N THR A 603 4.46 -3.31 17.36
CA THR A 603 3.29 -2.43 17.38
C THR A 603 2.79 -2.31 18.80
N VAL A 604 2.81 -1.10 19.35
CA VAL A 604 2.37 -0.84 20.72
C VAL A 604 0.86 -0.68 20.74
N MET A 605 0.16 -1.55 21.49
CA MET A 605 -1.28 -1.49 21.73
C MET A 605 -1.58 -0.85 23.09
N SER A 606 -2.84 -0.65 23.41
CA SER A 606 -3.24 -0.10 24.72
C SER A 606 -2.79 -1.00 25.90
N ASP A 607 -2.95 -2.31 25.80
CA ASP A 607 -2.70 -3.30 26.85
C ASP A 607 -1.53 -4.25 26.59
N SER A 608 -0.93 -4.20 25.39
CA SER A 608 0.06 -5.17 24.94
C SER A 608 1.08 -4.53 23.98
N VAL A 609 2.09 -5.32 23.59
CA VAL A 609 3.01 -5.03 22.47
C VAL A 609 3.00 -6.24 21.57
N LEU A 610 2.59 -6.03 20.31
CA LEU A 610 2.64 -7.04 19.26
C LEU A 610 4.02 -6.98 18.59
N TYR A 611 4.72 -8.09 18.55
CA TYR A 611 5.95 -8.27 17.79
C TYR A 611 5.68 -9.16 16.59
N VAL A 612 5.89 -8.65 15.40
CA VAL A 612 5.97 -9.43 14.15
C VAL A 612 7.44 -9.59 13.77
N MET A 613 7.87 -10.83 13.60
CA MET A 613 9.24 -11.16 13.23
C MET A 613 9.21 -11.94 11.92
N SER A 614 10.12 -11.58 11.01
CA SER A 614 10.23 -12.21 9.68
C SER A 614 11.70 -12.32 9.30
N SER A 615 12.11 -13.45 8.73
CA SER A 615 13.46 -13.71 8.30
C SER A 615 13.55 -13.93 6.79
N ASP A 616 14.34 -13.11 6.10
CA ASP A 616 14.77 -13.31 4.71
C ASP A 616 16.13 -14.05 4.67
N SER A 617 16.71 -14.34 5.83
CA SER A 617 18.00 -15.03 5.94
C SER A 617 17.89 -16.50 5.54
N ASP A 618 18.93 -17.03 4.91
CA ASP A 618 19.09 -18.46 4.64
C ASP A 618 19.58 -19.25 5.88
N GLU A 619 19.83 -18.54 6.99
CA GLU A 619 20.24 -19.13 8.25
C GLU A 619 19.20 -18.87 9.34
N ASP A 620 19.10 -19.83 10.26
CA ASP A 620 18.24 -19.67 11.44
C ASP A 620 18.73 -18.52 12.32
N ALA A 621 17.79 -17.72 12.80
CA ALA A 621 18.10 -16.57 13.65
C ALA A 621 17.81 -16.87 15.13
N ALA A 622 18.75 -16.60 16.00
CA ALA A 622 18.51 -16.56 17.43
C ALA A 622 17.84 -15.23 17.79
N ILE A 623 16.53 -15.24 17.98
CA ILE A 623 15.80 -14.09 18.51
C ILE A 623 16.07 -14.03 20.02
N ASN A 624 16.74 -12.98 20.45
CA ASN A 624 17.01 -12.75 21.88
C ASN A 624 16.89 -11.24 22.15
N ILE A 625 15.69 -10.82 22.52
CA ILE A 625 15.35 -9.41 22.70
C ILE A 625 14.67 -9.17 24.05
N ARG A 626 14.73 -7.93 24.52
CA ARG A 626 13.99 -7.45 25.70
C ARG A 626 13.11 -6.29 25.32
N ASP A 627 11.80 -6.44 25.48
CA ASP A 627 10.84 -5.35 25.32
C ASP A 627 11.08 -4.24 26.35
N GLN A 628 11.17 -2.99 25.89
CA GLN A 628 11.47 -1.86 26.75
C GLN A 628 10.27 -1.43 27.62
N ALA A 629 9.05 -1.60 27.10
CA ALA A 629 7.83 -1.18 27.81
C ALA A 629 7.51 -2.08 29.02
N THR A 630 7.75 -3.39 28.90
CA THR A 630 7.38 -4.37 29.93
C THR A 630 8.57 -4.98 30.65
N GLY A 631 9.77 -4.92 30.05
CA GLY A 631 10.98 -5.61 30.51
C GLY A 631 10.99 -7.11 30.21
N ALA A 632 9.96 -7.64 29.54
CA ALA A 632 9.86 -9.05 29.18
C ALA A 632 10.93 -9.41 28.14
N ALA A 633 11.49 -10.62 28.24
CA ALA A 633 12.42 -11.16 27.29
C ALA A 633 11.73 -12.15 26.33
N LEU A 634 12.12 -12.08 25.05
CA LEU A 634 11.81 -13.08 24.04
C LEU A 634 13.10 -13.78 23.66
N ALA A 635 13.15 -15.11 23.81
CA ALA A 635 14.29 -15.92 23.44
C ALA A 635 13.81 -17.20 22.75
N PHE A 636 14.07 -17.32 21.45
CA PHE A 636 13.74 -18.51 20.66
C PHE A 636 14.55 -18.55 19.35
N ARG A 637 14.48 -19.66 18.63
CA ARG A 637 15.09 -19.81 17.31
C ARG A 637 14.02 -19.61 16.24
N LEU A 638 14.19 -18.59 15.40
CA LEU A 638 13.40 -18.36 14.21
C LEU A 638 14.04 -19.13 13.04
N PRO A 639 13.38 -20.10 12.43
CA PRO A 639 13.94 -20.81 11.29
C PRO A 639 14.22 -19.88 10.11
N ALA A 640 15.19 -20.24 9.28
CA ALA A 640 15.50 -19.56 8.03
C ALA A 640 14.25 -19.38 7.17
N GLN A 641 14.04 -18.18 6.64
CA GLN A 641 12.93 -17.86 5.75
C GLN A 641 11.51 -17.99 6.36
N HIS A 642 11.37 -18.08 7.68
CA HIS A 642 10.10 -18.17 8.37
C HIS A 642 9.70 -16.88 9.11
N ALA A 643 8.50 -16.88 9.69
CA ALA A 643 8.00 -15.79 10.52
C ALA A 643 7.54 -16.28 11.89
N ALA A 644 7.46 -15.34 12.83
CA ALA A 644 6.90 -15.56 14.15
C ALA A 644 6.14 -14.32 14.62
N ILE A 645 5.13 -14.53 15.47
CA ILE A 645 4.39 -13.45 16.12
C ILE A 645 4.40 -13.70 17.63
N ALA A 646 4.65 -12.63 18.41
CA ALA A 646 4.54 -12.66 19.85
C ALA A 646 3.71 -11.48 20.34
N VAL A 647 2.81 -11.69 21.27
CA VAL A 647 2.12 -10.64 22.00
C VAL A 647 2.62 -10.64 23.44
N ILE A 648 3.13 -9.50 23.89
CA ILE A 648 3.57 -9.30 25.28
C ILE A 648 2.51 -8.46 25.99
N GLY A 649 1.84 -9.05 27.00
CA GLY A 649 0.89 -8.31 27.83
C GLY A 649 1.61 -7.32 28.73
N LYS A 650 1.16 -6.06 28.76
CA LYS A 650 1.76 -5.00 29.60
C LYS A 650 1.55 -5.27 31.08
N LYS A 651 0.41 -5.80 31.46
CA LYS A 651 0.08 -6.17 32.83
C LYS A 651 0.81 -7.44 33.25
N GLU A 652 0.78 -8.47 32.42
CA GLU A 652 1.36 -9.78 32.68
C GLU A 652 2.90 -9.76 32.62
N ARG A 653 3.47 -8.81 31.83
CA ARG A 653 4.92 -8.67 31.59
C ARG A 653 5.56 -9.95 31.05
N ARG A 654 4.81 -10.68 30.22
CA ARG A 654 5.23 -11.93 29.57
C ARG A 654 4.47 -12.13 28.27
N VAL A 655 4.91 -13.10 27.50
CA VAL A 655 4.20 -13.52 26.28
C VAL A 655 2.85 -14.10 26.66
N VAL A 656 1.77 -13.57 26.07
CA VAL A 656 0.37 -13.98 26.28
C VAL A 656 -0.21 -14.69 25.06
N ALA A 657 0.30 -14.41 23.85
CA ALA A 657 -0.03 -15.13 22.63
C ALA A 657 1.22 -15.25 21.77
N LYS A 658 1.34 -16.37 21.03
CA LYS A 658 2.50 -16.61 20.17
C LYS A 658 2.18 -17.53 19.00
N TYR A 659 2.93 -17.32 17.90
CA TYR A 659 2.93 -18.13 16.68
C TYR A 659 4.38 -18.35 16.23
N GLY A 660 4.70 -19.52 15.70
CA GLY A 660 5.99 -19.83 15.07
C GLY A 660 7.12 -20.22 16.04
N PHE A 661 6.87 -20.38 17.36
CA PHE A 661 7.85 -20.85 18.36
C PHE A 661 7.24 -21.37 19.66
#